data_6c8c9f419681c9c3393ebbcf64a47747
#
_entry.id   6c8c9f419681c9c3393ebbcf64a47747
#
_cell.length_a   1.000
_cell.length_b   1.000
_cell.length_c   1.000
_cell.angle_alpha   90.00
_cell.angle_beta   90.00
_cell.angle_gamma   90.00
#
_symmetry.space_group_name_H-M   'P 1'
#
loop_
_entity.id
_entity.type
_entity.pdbx_description
1 polymer ?
#
loop_
_entity_poly.entity_id
_entity_poly.type
_entity_poly.pdbx_seq_one_letter_code
_entity_poly.pdbx_strand_id
1 'polypeptide(L)'
;MKKQILYAAAALAMGFSSCQSPEPQMVLEVDMNSHEAEVPESMYGIFFEESNHAGDGGLYGEMLMNRSFEERVVPEGYKIENNELVAPTVIHHSSGKPASGRYRWGEDPYPGWKLDIRSEAEATMAVTDEMPNFKTAPNSMKVDVKNIGNGVSLINEGYWGLALQKGATYRLRMFVKSGTGAGKLTVRLLGADNKELGQTSLALRNGSSWQEYKAEISASDTTTCGKLAIDMPQNGTYYFDYVSLFPKDTYKGRENGMRKDVAEMIEGLRPAFIRWPGGCIVEGITLNNRVQWKKTLGDPASRCGEYDTWGYRNNYGFGYKEFLDFCEDVGAKGMYVCNVGIACQYRTGEACSDKEAQNYLQDALNAIEYAIGDTTTTWGAVRAKEGHPAPYPLAYVEIGNENWGPLYDKRFNMFYDAIKAKYPQLTLISNHGIGGLGQARKTDMIDPHWYVAPEFFFNNANIFDNHERGKYKIYVGEYACNQGVGGGNMLAALSEAAFITGMERNSDLVTMASYAPLFENKNDRCWPTNLIWIKNDKVVGRSSYYVQKMFSENKPTYNLSIKADTIQKEIPALIKEKGYVGFGTWGTQTQFRNLAVIDSTGIVTKADMNDASQWVKVSGEWTADAGTYTQTSGMNRTALLWNKAKAGIGDTIAFEVNKISGYEGFFAYFGMDELSLKSGYMLNAGGWGNTSTAIETVKDNNSTVLSEKVAEKIESGKWNKVKIVLKEKGADYYINGKLMLAHTNKPKNDRFYIAGFDKKSDEVIIKFVNVSDKACTTRIELK
;
A
#
# COMPACT_ATOMS: atom_id res chain seq x y z
N MET A 1 -29.85 -0.12 35.59
CA MET A 1 -28.92 0.50 36.57
C MET A 1 -27.96 1.40 35.81
N LYS A 2 -28.15 2.70 35.95
CA LYS A 2 -27.38 3.73 35.24
C LYS A 2 -25.91 3.73 35.72
N LYS A 3 -24.94 3.48 34.82
CA LYS A 3 -23.53 3.81 35.05
C LYS A 3 -23.25 5.16 34.41
N GLN A 4 -23.25 6.20 35.21
CA GLN A 4 -22.69 7.50 34.87
C GLN A 4 -21.16 7.37 34.80
N ILE A 5 -20.58 7.74 33.69
CA ILE A 5 -19.13 7.97 33.58
C ILE A 5 -18.90 9.42 33.97
N LEU A 6 -18.35 9.63 35.17
CA LEU A 6 -17.88 10.93 35.67
C LEU A 6 -16.46 11.14 35.16
N TYR A 7 -16.25 12.17 34.32
CA TYR A 7 -14.93 12.76 34.17
C TYR A 7 -14.76 13.86 35.21
N ALA A 8 -13.84 13.65 36.13
CA ALA A 8 -13.49 14.60 37.16
C ALA A 8 -12.76 15.80 36.58
N ALA A 9 -13.44 16.96 36.54
CA ALA A 9 -12.78 18.24 36.41
C ALA A 9 -12.40 18.74 37.79
N ALA A 10 -11.12 18.93 38.08
CA ALA A 10 -10.65 19.60 39.27
C ALA A 10 -11.01 21.07 39.18
N ALA A 11 -11.99 21.50 39.94
CA ALA A 11 -12.35 22.89 40.13
C ALA A 11 -11.55 23.49 41.27
N LEU A 12 -10.63 24.41 40.98
CA LEU A 12 -10.17 25.42 41.96
C LEU A 12 -11.11 26.61 41.83
N ALA A 13 -11.83 26.86 42.90
CA ALA A 13 -12.69 28.02 43.04
C ALA A 13 -11.86 29.31 43.23
N MET A 14 -12.01 30.27 42.33
CA MET A 14 -11.86 31.71 42.58
C MET A 14 -12.66 32.53 41.58
N GLY A 15 -13.54 33.36 42.10
CA GLY A 15 -14.06 34.52 41.42
C GLY A 15 -15.25 34.27 40.48
N PHE A 16 -16.46 34.62 40.91
CA PHE A 16 -17.63 34.81 40.06
C PHE A 16 -17.36 35.94 39.07
N SER A 17 -16.87 35.60 37.88
CA SER A 17 -17.13 36.30 36.66
C SER A 17 -18.07 35.39 35.86
N SER A 18 -19.19 35.90 35.41
CA SER A 18 -20.07 35.18 34.50
C SER A 18 -19.29 34.88 33.22
N CYS A 19 -18.67 33.73 33.16
CA CYS A 19 -18.20 33.19 31.89
C CYS A 19 -19.46 32.89 31.05
N GLN A 20 -19.85 33.81 30.19
CA GLN A 20 -20.67 33.49 29.06
C GLN A 20 -19.89 32.43 28.27
N SER A 21 -20.45 31.23 28.14
CA SER A 21 -19.90 30.23 27.23
C SER A 21 -19.76 30.89 25.85
N PRO A 22 -18.61 30.76 25.18
CA PRO A 22 -18.47 31.35 23.85
C PRO A 22 -19.61 30.86 22.97
N GLU A 23 -20.23 31.76 22.22
CA GLU A 23 -21.28 31.44 21.24
C GLU A 23 -20.78 30.31 20.34
N PRO A 24 -21.58 29.29 20.08
CA PRO A 24 -21.15 28.17 19.25
C PRO A 24 -20.85 28.67 17.84
N GLN A 25 -19.71 28.28 17.31
CA GLN A 25 -19.29 28.57 15.93
C GLN A 25 -20.00 27.68 14.92
N MET A 26 -20.62 26.61 15.38
CA MET A 26 -21.32 25.62 14.60
C MET A 26 -22.41 24.96 15.44
N VAL A 27 -23.56 24.75 14.85
CA VAL A 27 -24.61 23.91 15.44
C VAL A 27 -24.82 22.69 14.57
N LEU A 28 -24.75 21.51 15.16
CA LEU A 28 -25.08 20.24 14.52
C LEU A 28 -26.45 19.79 15.02
N GLU A 29 -27.43 19.77 14.14
CA GLU A 29 -28.76 19.22 14.40
C GLU A 29 -28.86 17.79 13.92
N VAL A 30 -29.10 16.85 14.82
CA VAL A 30 -29.28 15.43 14.53
C VAL A 30 -30.75 15.08 14.68
N ASP A 31 -31.36 14.59 13.60
CA ASP A 31 -32.75 14.14 13.62
C ASP A 31 -32.81 12.70 14.13
N MET A 32 -33.22 12.53 15.36
CA MET A 32 -33.35 11.25 16.06
C MET A 32 -34.42 10.30 15.48
N ASN A 33 -35.35 10.85 14.70
CA ASN A 33 -36.42 10.07 14.06
C ASN A 33 -36.05 9.65 12.62
N SER A 34 -34.93 10.10 12.12
CA SER A 34 -34.44 9.72 10.78
C SER A 34 -33.82 8.33 10.77
N HIS A 35 -33.88 7.66 9.64
CA HIS A 35 -33.22 6.39 9.38
C HIS A 35 -32.73 6.44 7.92
N GLU A 36 -31.46 6.81 7.76
CA GLU A 36 -30.84 6.93 6.44
C GLU A 36 -30.33 5.56 5.96
N ALA A 37 -29.03 5.42 5.70
CA ALA A 37 -28.45 4.15 5.27
C ALA A 37 -28.07 3.25 6.44
N GLU A 38 -28.35 1.95 6.32
CA GLU A 38 -27.76 0.94 7.21
C GLU A 38 -26.25 0.87 7.01
N VAL A 39 -25.46 0.79 8.08
CA VAL A 39 -24.01 0.63 8.01
C VAL A 39 -23.70 -0.88 8.13
N PRO A 40 -23.25 -1.52 7.05
CA PRO A 40 -23.07 -2.97 7.04
C PRO A 40 -21.95 -3.41 7.97
N GLU A 41 -22.04 -4.65 8.45
CA GLU A 41 -20.99 -5.26 9.27
C GLU A 41 -19.66 -5.34 8.52
N SER A 42 -19.68 -5.45 7.19
CA SER A 42 -18.52 -5.51 6.32
C SER A 42 -17.78 -4.18 6.11
N MET A 43 -18.26 -3.07 6.67
CA MET A 43 -17.78 -1.71 6.33
C MET A 43 -16.27 -1.54 6.49
N TYR A 44 -15.67 -2.06 7.56
CA TYR A 44 -14.26 -1.87 7.86
C TYR A 44 -13.50 -3.19 7.89
N GLY A 45 -12.51 -3.34 7.03
CA GLY A 45 -11.62 -4.48 6.98
C GLY A 45 -10.17 -4.07 6.84
N ILE A 46 -9.32 -5.02 6.53
CA ILE A 46 -7.89 -4.79 6.29
C ILE A 46 -7.43 -5.41 4.97
N PHE A 47 -6.45 -4.75 4.39
CA PHE A 47 -5.67 -5.22 3.25
C PHE A 47 -4.34 -5.77 3.75
N PHE A 48 -4.01 -7.01 3.39
CA PHE A 48 -2.70 -7.59 3.63
C PHE A 48 -2.00 -7.92 2.32
N GLU A 49 -0.77 -7.48 2.20
CA GLU A 49 0.16 -7.87 1.14
C GLU A 49 1.54 -8.06 1.76
N GLU A 50 2.30 -9.05 1.28
CA GLU A 50 3.71 -9.19 1.61
C GLU A 50 4.51 -8.11 0.87
N SER A 51 4.48 -6.91 1.45
CA SER A 51 5.26 -5.73 1.06
C SER A 51 5.88 -5.13 2.32
N ASN A 52 7.02 -4.46 2.23
CA ASN A 52 7.71 -3.89 3.40
C ASN A 52 7.98 -4.93 4.51
N HIS A 53 8.19 -6.18 4.20
CA HIS A 53 8.30 -7.28 5.18
C HIS A 53 7.11 -7.33 6.14
N ALA A 54 5.90 -7.28 5.58
CA ALA A 54 4.65 -7.30 6.34
C ALA A 54 4.39 -8.65 7.02
N GLY A 55 4.71 -9.75 6.35
CA GLY A 55 4.65 -11.11 6.87
C GLY A 55 5.99 -11.56 7.41
N ASP A 56 6.96 -11.74 6.52
CA ASP A 56 8.30 -12.19 6.86
C ASP A 56 9.11 -11.11 7.59
N GLY A 57 9.43 -11.36 8.87
CA GLY A 57 10.01 -10.34 9.76
C GLY A 57 8.99 -9.34 10.31
N GLY A 58 7.69 -9.56 10.05
CA GLY A 58 6.57 -8.73 10.47
C GLY A 58 5.51 -9.52 11.27
N LEU A 59 4.35 -9.78 10.64
CA LEU A 59 3.21 -10.47 11.26
C LEU A 59 3.50 -11.95 11.58
N TYR A 60 4.17 -12.66 10.66
CA TYR A 60 4.48 -14.06 10.83
C TYR A 60 5.58 -14.23 11.89
N GLY A 61 5.36 -15.13 12.87
CA GLY A 61 6.20 -15.23 14.07
C GLY A 61 7.58 -15.85 13.88
N GLU A 62 7.96 -16.27 12.65
CA GLU A 62 9.30 -16.75 12.34
C GLU A 62 10.36 -15.68 12.60
N MET A 63 11.37 -16.02 13.40
CA MET A 63 12.41 -15.08 13.80
C MET A 63 13.67 -15.19 12.91
N LEU A 64 13.88 -16.31 12.23
CA LEU A 64 15.08 -16.54 11.43
C LEU A 64 14.86 -16.18 9.96
N MET A 65 15.76 -15.39 9.42
CA MET A 65 15.79 -15.07 8.00
C MET A 65 16.35 -16.27 7.21
N ASN A 66 15.80 -16.50 6.01
CA ASN A 66 16.31 -17.54 5.09
C ASN A 66 16.38 -18.93 5.74
N ARG A 67 15.30 -19.33 6.41
CA ARG A 67 15.22 -20.57 7.21
C ARG A 67 15.41 -21.86 6.40
N SER A 68 15.06 -21.83 5.10
CA SER A 68 15.15 -22.98 4.17
C SER A 68 16.25 -22.82 3.12
N PHE A 69 17.11 -21.78 3.22
CA PHE A 69 18.24 -21.51 2.31
C PHE A 69 17.85 -21.27 0.86
N GLU A 70 16.61 -20.88 0.60
CA GLU A 70 16.06 -20.65 -0.74
C GLU A 70 16.17 -19.18 -1.19
N GLU A 71 16.67 -18.27 -0.37
CA GLU A 71 16.67 -16.83 -0.60
C GLU A 71 17.33 -16.41 -1.93
N ARG A 72 18.34 -17.17 -2.38
CA ARG A 72 19.11 -16.90 -3.60
C ARG A 72 18.70 -17.75 -4.81
N VAL A 73 17.55 -18.40 -4.77
CA VAL A 73 16.99 -19.08 -5.94
C VAL A 73 16.49 -18.03 -6.93
N VAL A 74 17.09 -18.03 -8.12
CA VAL A 74 16.70 -17.13 -9.21
C VAL A 74 15.37 -17.60 -9.78
N PRO A 75 14.34 -16.71 -9.91
CA PRO A 75 13.07 -17.09 -10.50
C PRO A 75 13.25 -17.59 -11.95
N GLU A 76 12.36 -18.47 -12.38
CA GLU A 76 12.40 -19.04 -13.72
C GLU A 76 12.34 -17.97 -14.81
N GLY A 77 13.30 -18.02 -15.75
CA GLY A 77 13.42 -17.08 -16.86
C GLY A 77 14.15 -15.77 -16.52
N TYR A 78 14.50 -15.55 -15.25
CA TYR A 78 15.26 -14.39 -14.81
C TYR A 78 16.77 -14.65 -14.89
N LYS A 79 17.56 -13.58 -14.86
CA LYS A 79 19.04 -13.65 -14.80
C LYS A 79 19.57 -12.57 -13.85
N ILE A 80 20.80 -12.79 -13.38
CA ILE A 80 21.51 -11.81 -12.55
C ILE A 80 22.48 -11.04 -13.43
N GLU A 81 22.41 -9.71 -13.42
CA GLU A 81 23.34 -8.81 -14.09
C GLU A 81 23.70 -7.65 -13.13
N ASN A 82 24.99 -7.49 -12.84
CA ASN A 82 25.48 -6.41 -11.97
C ASN A 82 24.78 -6.34 -10.59
N ASN A 83 24.57 -7.48 -9.95
CA ASN A 83 23.85 -7.63 -8.68
C ASN A 83 22.38 -7.15 -8.71
N GLU A 84 21.79 -7.13 -9.89
CA GLU A 84 20.37 -6.91 -10.08
C GLU A 84 19.70 -8.15 -10.70
N LEU A 85 18.49 -8.43 -10.29
CA LEU A 85 17.62 -9.42 -10.89
C LEU A 85 16.94 -8.81 -12.11
N VAL A 86 17.18 -9.38 -13.29
CA VAL A 86 16.62 -8.90 -14.56
C VAL A 86 15.51 -9.82 -15.02
N ALA A 87 14.31 -9.27 -15.13
CA ALA A 87 13.14 -10.00 -15.62
C ALA A 87 13.28 -10.33 -17.12
N PRO A 88 12.71 -11.45 -17.59
CA PRO A 88 12.64 -11.75 -19.00
C PRO A 88 11.90 -10.64 -19.76
N THR A 89 12.32 -10.37 -21.00
CA THR A 89 11.60 -9.45 -21.87
C THR A 89 10.38 -10.14 -22.44
N VAL A 90 9.22 -9.58 -22.20
CA VAL A 90 7.92 -10.05 -22.70
C VAL A 90 7.24 -8.94 -23.50
N ILE A 91 6.16 -9.25 -24.22
CA ILE A 91 5.33 -8.23 -24.85
C ILE A 91 4.23 -7.84 -23.88
N HIS A 92 4.23 -6.57 -23.47
CA HIS A 92 3.18 -6.00 -22.63
C HIS A 92 1.84 -6.01 -23.39
N HIS A 93 0.86 -6.71 -22.86
CA HIS A 93 -0.38 -7.01 -23.58
C HIS A 93 -1.19 -5.75 -23.99
N SER A 94 -1.18 -4.68 -23.19
CA SER A 94 -1.96 -3.47 -23.48
C SER A 94 -1.26 -2.53 -24.45
N SER A 95 0.08 -2.44 -24.39
CA SER A 95 0.86 -1.51 -25.23
C SER A 95 1.41 -2.16 -26.51
N GLY A 96 1.48 -3.50 -26.56
CA GLY A 96 2.13 -4.25 -27.62
C GLY A 96 3.65 -4.05 -27.72
N LYS A 97 4.28 -3.45 -26.68
CA LYS A 97 5.72 -3.15 -26.68
C LYS A 97 6.50 -4.14 -25.80
N PRO A 98 7.79 -4.38 -26.10
CA PRO A 98 8.66 -5.12 -25.21
C PRO A 98 8.71 -4.47 -23.82
N ALA A 99 8.60 -5.27 -22.77
CA ALA A 99 8.68 -4.86 -21.38
C ALA A 99 9.57 -5.83 -20.62
N SER A 100 10.37 -5.29 -19.71
CA SER A 100 11.27 -5.99 -18.79
C SER A 100 11.45 -5.10 -17.57
N GLY A 101 12.24 -5.55 -16.57
CA GLY A 101 12.54 -4.74 -15.39
C GLY A 101 13.79 -5.22 -14.69
N ARG A 102 14.39 -4.34 -13.90
CA ARG A 102 15.52 -4.63 -13.01
C ARG A 102 15.06 -4.45 -11.57
N TYR A 103 15.42 -5.38 -10.71
CA TYR A 103 14.97 -5.46 -9.33
C TYR A 103 16.15 -5.69 -8.40
N ARG A 104 16.02 -5.32 -7.15
CA ARG A 104 17.03 -5.53 -6.12
C ARG A 104 17.34 -7.02 -5.97
N TRP A 105 18.63 -7.39 -5.99
CA TRP A 105 19.04 -8.76 -5.70
C TRP A 105 19.95 -8.82 -4.47
N GLY A 106 20.94 -7.93 -4.39
CA GLY A 106 21.94 -7.88 -3.32
C GLY A 106 23.12 -8.81 -3.55
N GLU A 107 24.16 -8.62 -2.75
CA GLU A 107 25.47 -9.27 -2.92
C GLU A 107 25.71 -10.42 -1.95
N ASP A 108 25.03 -10.46 -0.79
CA ASP A 108 25.22 -11.50 0.21
C ASP A 108 24.78 -12.87 -0.34
N PRO A 109 25.68 -13.86 -0.47
CA PRO A 109 25.32 -15.19 -0.96
C PRO A 109 24.51 -16.00 0.05
N TYR A 110 24.54 -15.63 1.33
CA TYR A 110 23.90 -16.36 2.43
C TYR A 110 23.08 -15.44 3.33
N PRO A 111 22.05 -14.73 2.82
CA PRO A 111 21.30 -13.77 3.62
C PRO A 111 20.86 -14.35 4.96
N GLY A 112 21.16 -13.63 6.02
CA GLY A 112 20.84 -14.04 7.39
C GLY A 112 21.85 -15.01 8.02
N TRP A 113 22.71 -15.68 7.25
CA TRP A 113 23.61 -16.73 7.74
C TRP A 113 25.09 -16.37 7.65
N LYS A 114 25.84 -16.71 8.70
CA LYS A 114 27.31 -16.53 8.79
C LYS A 114 27.96 -17.74 9.43
N LEU A 115 29.21 -18.01 9.05
CA LEU A 115 30.03 -19.02 9.71
C LEU A 115 31.03 -18.32 10.62
N ASP A 116 30.95 -18.58 11.92
CA ASP A 116 31.93 -18.14 12.92
C ASP A 116 33.00 -19.22 13.09
N ILE A 117 34.20 -18.89 12.69
CA ILE A 117 35.37 -19.80 12.73
C ILE A 117 36.35 -19.22 13.75
N ARG A 118 36.47 -19.88 14.90
CA ARG A 118 37.37 -19.44 16.00
C ARG A 118 38.81 -19.92 15.74
N SER A 119 39.73 -19.34 16.48
CA SER A 119 41.18 -19.65 16.27
C SER A 119 41.45 -21.15 16.23
N GLU A 120 42.43 -21.55 15.38
CA GLU A 120 42.81 -22.94 15.10
C GLU A 120 41.72 -23.78 14.39
N ALA A 121 40.52 -23.22 14.13
CA ALA A 121 39.47 -23.91 13.40
C ALA A 121 39.61 -23.69 11.88
N GLU A 122 39.17 -24.66 11.08
CA GLU A 122 39.08 -24.59 9.61
C GLU A 122 37.73 -25.17 9.17
N ALA A 123 36.90 -24.37 8.54
CA ALA A 123 35.61 -24.80 8.03
C ALA A 123 35.16 -23.93 6.84
N THR A 124 34.20 -24.44 6.07
CA THR A 124 33.53 -23.73 4.96
C THR A 124 32.02 -23.92 5.05
N MET A 125 31.26 -23.02 4.43
CA MET A 125 29.82 -23.20 4.22
C MET A 125 29.44 -22.93 2.77
N ALA A 126 28.42 -23.62 2.29
CA ALA A 126 27.83 -23.41 0.97
C ALA A 126 26.36 -23.85 0.95
N VAL A 127 25.53 -23.12 0.22
CA VAL A 127 24.17 -23.60 -0.12
C VAL A 127 24.30 -24.60 -1.25
N THR A 128 23.59 -25.74 -1.15
CA THR A 128 23.64 -26.84 -2.11
C THR A 128 22.30 -27.55 -2.21
N ASP A 129 21.99 -28.07 -3.39
CA ASP A 129 20.87 -28.95 -3.71
C ASP A 129 21.25 -30.40 -3.92
N GLU A 130 22.52 -30.76 -3.65
CA GLU A 130 23.04 -32.13 -3.84
C GLU A 130 22.32 -33.18 -2.99
N MET A 131 21.77 -32.75 -1.85
CA MET A 131 21.14 -33.63 -0.85
C MET A 131 19.78 -33.07 -0.41
N PRO A 132 18.77 -32.93 -1.30
CA PRO A 132 17.52 -32.29 -0.97
C PRO A 132 16.76 -33.05 0.14
N ASN A 133 16.28 -32.32 1.14
CA ASN A 133 15.34 -32.83 2.14
C ASN A 133 13.93 -32.82 1.58
N PHE A 134 13.57 -31.73 0.90
CA PHE A 134 12.29 -31.56 0.21
C PHE A 134 12.52 -31.27 -1.28
N LYS A 135 11.75 -31.91 -2.15
CA LYS A 135 11.85 -31.68 -3.60
C LYS A 135 11.42 -30.28 -4.02
N THR A 136 10.49 -29.69 -3.27
CA THR A 136 9.93 -28.38 -3.54
C THR A 136 10.76 -27.23 -2.98
N ALA A 137 11.61 -27.50 -1.99
CA ALA A 137 12.60 -26.61 -1.39
C ALA A 137 13.91 -27.39 -1.28
N PRO A 138 14.67 -27.52 -2.39
CA PRO A 138 15.76 -28.49 -2.47
C PRO A 138 17.06 -28.04 -1.78
N ASN A 139 17.22 -26.76 -1.48
CA ASN A 139 18.46 -26.23 -0.95
C ASN A 139 18.66 -26.58 0.53
N SER A 140 19.91 -26.69 0.89
CA SER A 140 20.35 -26.87 2.29
C SER A 140 21.69 -26.17 2.51
N MET A 141 21.99 -25.80 3.76
CA MET A 141 23.31 -25.28 4.14
C MET A 141 24.26 -26.43 4.47
N LYS A 142 25.28 -26.61 3.67
CA LYS A 142 26.39 -27.52 3.92
C LYS A 142 27.45 -26.77 4.72
N VAL A 143 27.84 -27.33 5.87
CA VAL A 143 28.99 -26.87 6.68
C VAL A 143 30.01 -28.00 6.71
N ASP A 144 31.21 -27.76 6.19
CA ASP A 144 32.30 -28.70 6.17
C ASP A 144 33.42 -28.27 7.14
N VAL A 145 33.54 -28.98 8.26
CA VAL A 145 34.52 -28.71 9.33
C VAL A 145 35.71 -29.63 9.17
N LYS A 146 36.81 -29.07 8.68
CA LYS A 146 38.06 -29.80 8.51
C LYS A 146 38.86 -29.90 9.82
N ASN A 147 38.87 -28.80 10.57
CA ASN A 147 39.45 -28.76 11.90
C ASN A 147 38.52 -27.93 12.83
N ILE A 148 38.04 -28.57 13.88
CA ILE A 148 37.14 -27.90 14.83
C ILE A 148 37.87 -26.84 15.67
N GLY A 149 39.17 -26.96 15.90
CA GLY A 149 39.98 -26.02 16.68
C GLY A 149 39.28 -25.55 17.96
N ASN A 150 39.21 -24.23 18.16
CA ASN A 150 38.47 -23.61 19.27
C ASN A 150 36.95 -23.45 19.00
N GLY A 151 36.46 -24.00 17.90
CA GLY A 151 35.04 -24.14 17.58
C GLY A 151 34.63 -23.49 16.27
N VAL A 152 33.53 -24.02 15.72
CA VAL A 152 32.84 -23.53 14.52
C VAL A 152 31.38 -23.42 14.84
N SER A 153 30.76 -22.30 14.52
CA SER A 153 29.31 -22.05 14.72
C SER A 153 28.66 -21.51 13.46
N LEU A 154 27.52 -22.07 13.09
CA LEU A 154 26.62 -21.50 12.09
C LEU A 154 25.69 -20.50 12.82
N ILE A 155 25.70 -19.23 12.40
CA ILE A 155 24.99 -18.14 13.08
C ILE A 155 23.90 -17.59 12.18
N ASN A 156 22.70 -17.36 12.73
CA ASN A 156 21.63 -16.58 12.12
C ASN A 156 21.35 -15.33 12.93
N GLU A 157 21.33 -14.17 12.28
CA GLU A 157 21.08 -12.88 12.92
C GLU A 157 19.58 -12.47 12.83
N GLY A 158 18.70 -13.35 12.33
CA GLY A 158 17.28 -13.10 12.17
C GLY A 158 16.96 -11.99 11.18
N TYR A 159 15.74 -11.50 11.26
CA TYR A 159 15.30 -10.29 10.56
C TYR A 159 15.78 -9.06 11.35
N TRP A 160 17.04 -8.61 11.07
CA TRP A 160 17.69 -7.44 11.72
C TRP A 160 17.88 -7.59 13.25
N GLY A 161 18.12 -8.80 13.72
CA GLY A 161 18.32 -9.16 15.13
C GLY A 161 17.12 -9.89 15.73
N LEU A 162 17.39 -10.85 16.62
CA LEU A 162 16.35 -11.54 17.36
C LEU A 162 15.91 -10.70 18.56
N ALA A 163 14.62 -10.40 18.66
CA ALA A 163 14.04 -9.81 19.85
C ALA A 163 13.79 -10.91 20.89
N LEU A 164 14.72 -11.05 21.84
CA LEU A 164 14.63 -12.02 22.92
C LEU A 164 14.19 -11.31 24.21
N GLN A 165 13.30 -11.95 24.98
CA GLN A 165 12.81 -11.44 26.24
C GLN A 165 13.22 -12.36 27.38
N LYS A 166 13.68 -11.80 28.48
CA LYS A 166 14.02 -12.53 29.70
C LYS A 166 12.84 -13.40 30.16
N GLY A 167 13.09 -14.68 30.35
CA GLY A 167 12.10 -15.67 30.79
C GLY A 167 11.19 -16.20 29.70
N ALA A 168 11.23 -15.63 28.48
CA ALA A 168 10.49 -16.18 27.35
C ALA A 168 11.15 -17.45 26.80
N THR A 169 10.31 -18.33 26.27
CA THR A 169 10.73 -19.59 25.65
C THR A 169 10.52 -19.53 24.15
N TYR A 170 11.46 -20.08 23.41
CA TYR A 170 11.48 -20.13 21.97
C TYR A 170 11.51 -21.58 21.50
N ARG A 171 10.73 -21.89 20.45
CA ARG A 171 10.65 -23.22 19.83
C ARG A 171 11.58 -23.26 18.63
N LEU A 172 12.57 -24.14 18.70
CA LEU A 172 13.45 -24.48 17.60
C LEU A 172 12.92 -25.70 16.87
N ARG A 173 12.92 -25.63 15.53
CA ARG A 173 12.70 -26.79 14.65
C ARG A 173 13.74 -26.74 13.53
N MET A 174 14.43 -27.86 13.27
CA MET A 174 15.37 -27.93 12.16
C MET A 174 15.55 -29.36 11.66
N PHE A 175 15.97 -29.50 10.43
CA PHE A 175 16.42 -30.76 9.88
C PHE A 175 17.94 -30.76 9.77
N VAL A 176 18.55 -31.85 10.19
CA VAL A 176 20.02 -32.03 10.12
C VAL A 176 20.35 -33.39 9.53
N LYS A 177 21.35 -33.39 8.65
CA LYS A 177 21.98 -34.63 8.14
C LYS A 177 23.47 -34.53 8.45
N SER A 178 24.02 -35.57 9.09
CA SER A 178 25.45 -35.65 9.44
C SER A 178 26.07 -36.92 8.89
N GLY A 179 27.15 -36.78 8.13
CA GLY A 179 27.90 -37.92 7.57
C GLY A 179 28.87 -38.56 8.54
N THR A 180 29.15 -37.97 9.69
CA THR A 180 30.30 -38.32 10.56
C THR A 180 29.96 -38.88 11.93
N GLY A 181 28.71 -39.31 12.15
CA GLY A 181 28.39 -40.04 13.38
C GLY A 181 28.00 -39.19 14.57
N ALA A 182 27.92 -39.86 15.73
CA ALA A 182 27.35 -39.33 16.95
C ALA A 182 28.14 -38.13 17.49
N GLY A 183 27.43 -37.01 17.58
CA GLY A 183 27.88 -35.78 18.23
C GLY A 183 26.72 -35.12 18.93
N LYS A 184 26.97 -34.01 19.61
CA LYS A 184 25.94 -33.22 20.28
C LYS A 184 26.02 -31.76 19.77
N LEU A 185 25.11 -31.40 18.92
CA LEU A 185 24.95 -29.98 18.53
C LEU A 185 24.52 -29.18 19.76
N THR A 186 25.19 -28.06 19.99
CA THR A 186 24.72 -27.06 20.96
C THR A 186 24.12 -25.90 20.22
N VAL A 187 22.87 -25.56 20.53
CA VAL A 187 22.19 -24.41 19.96
C VAL A 187 22.03 -23.35 21.04
N ARG A 188 22.53 -22.16 20.78
CA ARG A 188 22.58 -21.05 21.73
C ARG A 188 21.81 -19.85 21.24
N LEU A 189 21.12 -19.17 22.15
CA LEU A 189 20.66 -17.80 21.98
C LEU A 189 21.76 -16.86 22.50
N LEU A 190 22.18 -15.92 21.69
CA LEU A 190 23.22 -14.95 22.01
C LEU A 190 22.67 -13.53 22.06
N GLY A 191 23.21 -12.71 22.95
CA GLY A 191 23.01 -11.27 22.94
C GLY A 191 23.79 -10.55 21.84
N ALA A 192 23.61 -9.25 21.71
CA ALA A 192 24.35 -8.41 20.76
C ALA A 192 25.88 -8.48 20.97
N ASP A 193 26.31 -8.63 22.22
CA ASP A 193 27.71 -8.77 22.66
C ASP A 193 28.23 -10.21 22.57
N ASN A 194 27.49 -11.12 21.96
CA ASN A 194 27.72 -12.57 21.89
C ASN A 194 27.68 -13.28 23.27
N LYS A 195 27.18 -12.63 24.32
CA LYS A 195 26.90 -13.29 25.61
C LYS A 195 25.82 -14.33 25.41
N GLU A 196 26.01 -15.51 25.95
CA GLU A 196 25.00 -16.56 25.94
C GLU A 196 23.81 -16.19 26.84
N LEU A 197 22.61 -16.24 26.24
CA LEU A 197 21.35 -15.97 26.93
C LEU A 197 20.51 -17.22 27.17
N GLY A 198 20.87 -18.34 26.55
CA GLY A 198 20.21 -19.61 26.70
C GLY A 198 20.76 -20.63 25.74
N GLN A 199 20.64 -21.91 26.07
CA GLN A 199 21.11 -22.99 25.21
C GLN A 199 20.28 -24.26 25.35
N THR A 200 20.38 -25.10 24.31
CA THR A 200 19.92 -26.48 24.34
C THR A 200 20.91 -27.38 23.60
N SER A 201 20.82 -28.66 23.80
CA SER A 201 21.72 -29.63 23.16
C SER A 201 20.94 -30.76 22.53
N LEU A 202 21.29 -31.08 21.29
CA LEU A 202 20.65 -32.06 20.43
C LEU A 202 21.60 -33.18 20.10
N ALA A 203 21.33 -34.41 20.56
CA ALA A 203 22.14 -35.59 20.20
C ALA A 203 21.89 -35.94 18.74
N LEU A 204 22.92 -35.83 17.94
CA LEU A 204 22.87 -36.24 16.53
C LEU A 204 22.67 -37.75 16.40
N ARG A 205 21.73 -38.14 15.56
CA ARG A 205 21.55 -39.55 15.18
C ARG A 205 22.49 -39.89 14.04
N ASN A 206 23.17 -41.00 14.16
CA ASN A 206 23.98 -41.54 13.08
C ASN A 206 23.11 -41.92 11.89
N GLY A 207 23.47 -41.49 10.71
CA GLY A 207 22.75 -41.93 9.49
C GLY A 207 22.94 -40.98 8.32
N SER A 208 22.77 -41.54 7.12
CA SER A 208 22.85 -40.80 5.85
C SER A 208 21.52 -40.11 5.49
N SER A 209 20.49 -40.19 6.33
CA SER A 209 19.18 -39.60 6.12
C SER A 209 18.99 -38.34 6.94
N TRP A 210 18.17 -37.42 6.44
CA TRP A 210 17.70 -36.27 7.16
C TRP A 210 16.94 -36.66 8.45
N GLN A 211 17.21 -35.92 9.53
CA GLN A 211 16.54 -36.09 10.83
C GLN A 211 15.95 -34.77 11.30
N GLU A 212 14.72 -34.82 11.76
CA GLU A 212 14.06 -33.68 12.38
C GLU A 212 14.46 -33.56 13.86
N TYR A 213 14.78 -32.34 14.29
CA TYR A 213 15.08 -31.99 15.67
C TYR A 213 14.17 -30.86 16.12
N LYS A 214 13.59 -30.99 17.30
CA LYS A 214 12.78 -29.98 17.97
C LYS A 214 13.31 -29.77 19.39
N ALA A 215 13.33 -28.52 19.83
CA ALA A 215 13.74 -28.16 21.18
C ALA A 215 13.10 -26.84 21.62
N GLU A 216 13.10 -26.60 22.93
CA GLU A 216 12.75 -25.32 23.49
C GLU A 216 14.00 -24.69 24.12
N ILE A 217 14.16 -23.37 23.99
CA ILE A 217 15.26 -22.60 24.58
C ILE A 217 14.66 -21.39 25.30
N SER A 218 14.98 -21.21 26.58
CA SER A 218 14.52 -20.05 27.34
C SER A 218 15.63 -19.01 27.42
N ALA A 219 15.30 -17.75 27.23
CA ALA A 219 16.24 -16.64 27.32
C ALA A 219 16.37 -16.16 28.78
N SER A 220 17.61 -16.01 29.26
CA SER A 220 17.94 -15.54 30.60
C SER A 220 17.99 -14.03 30.72
N ASP A 221 18.01 -13.30 29.59
CA ASP A 221 18.08 -11.84 29.55
C ASP A 221 17.35 -11.31 28.28
N THR A 222 17.17 -9.99 28.21
CA THR A 222 16.47 -9.30 27.12
C THR A 222 17.46 -8.66 26.15
N THR A 223 17.22 -8.81 24.84
CA THR A 223 17.95 -8.12 23.78
C THR A 223 17.05 -7.90 22.56
N THR A 224 17.31 -6.86 21.78
CA THR A 224 16.66 -6.59 20.48
C THR A 224 17.54 -6.95 19.28
N CYS A 225 18.79 -7.34 19.53
CA CYS A 225 19.80 -7.68 18.51
C CYS A 225 20.42 -9.03 18.82
N GLY A 226 19.61 -10.00 19.25
CA GLY A 226 20.05 -11.37 19.52
C GLY A 226 20.38 -12.14 18.25
N LYS A 227 21.01 -13.30 18.42
CA LYS A 227 21.40 -14.23 17.37
C LYS A 227 21.15 -15.66 17.81
N LEU A 228 20.92 -16.54 16.83
CA LEU A 228 20.97 -17.99 17.01
C LEU A 228 22.35 -18.48 16.58
N ALA A 229 23.01 -19.31 17.39
CA ALA A 229 24.26 -19.97 17.04
C ALA A 229 24.10 -21.48 17.18
N ILE A 230 24.55 -22.23 16.18
CA ILE A 230 24.59 -23.70 16.16
C ILE A 230 26.07 -24.13 16.15
N ASP A 231 26.55 -24.67 17.27
CA ASP A 231 27.94 -25.10 17.42
C ASP A 231 28.13 -26.49 16.88
N MET A 232 29.08 -26.66 15.97
CA MET A 232 29.48 -27.97 15.43
C MET A 232 30.20 -28.77 16.52
N PRO A 233 29.90 -30.09 16.65
CA PRO A 233 30.45 -30.92 17.73
C PRO A 233 31.88 -31.38 17.47
N GLN A 234 32.27 -31.56 16.22
CA GLN A 234 33.57 -32.17 15.79
C GLN A 234 33.81 -31.93 14.30
N ASN A 235 34.98 -32.40 13.80
CA ASN A 235 35.25 -32.41 12.37
C ASN A 235 34.22 -33.28 11.63
N GLY A 236 33.81 -32.82 10.44
CA GLY A 236 32.84 -33.52 9.62
C GLY A 236 31.99 -32.60 8.76
N THR A 237 31.14 -33.22 7.93
CA THR A 237 30.24 -32.53 7.05
C THR A 237 28.83 -32.60 7.62
N TYR A 238 28.20 -31.42 7.75
CA TYR A 238 26.84 -31.24 8.26
C TYR A 238 26.00 -30.54 7.22
N TYR A 239 24.74 -30.96 7.08
CA TYR A 239 23.74 -30.30 6.25
C TYR A 239 22.59 -29.86 7.15
N PHE A 240 22.18 -28.62 6.98
CA PHE A 240 21.06 -28.03 7.70
C PHE A 240 19.97 -27.60 6.71
N ASP A 241 18.73 -27.85 7.06
CA ASP A 241 17.58 -27.40 6.30
C ASP A 241 16.45 -26.99 7.25
N TYR A 242 15.64 -26.02 6.85
CA TYR A 242 14.54 -25.49 7.62
C TYR A 242 14.91 -25.22 9.08
N VAL A 243 15.89 -24.38 9.31
CA VAL A 243 16.21 -23.92 10.66
C VAL A 243 15.28 -22.79 11.03
N SER A 244 14.36 -23.05 11.96
CA SER A 244 13.23 -22.18 12.32
C SER A 244 13.20 -21.94 13.82
N LEU A 245 12.90 -20.70 14.23
CA LEU A 245 12.79 -20.28 15.62
C LEU A 245 11.54 -19.42 15.81
N PHE A 246 10.60 -19.88 16.62
CA PHE A 246 9.38 -19.15 16.98
C PHE A 246 9.34 -18.82 18.45
N PRO A 247 8.76 -17.67 18.86
CA PRO A 247 8.33 -17.51 20.25
C PRO A 247 7.28 -18.57 20.60
N LYS A 248 7.32 -19.10 21.81
CA LYS A 248 6.28 -20.04 22.28
C LYS A 248 4.95 -19.34 22.49
N ASP A 249 4.96 -18.07 22.88
CA ASP A 249 3.79 -17.20 23.05
C ASP A 249 3.47 -16.49 21.71
N THR A 250 2.87 -17.21 20.80
CA THR A 250 2.30 -16.66 19.55
C THR A 250 0.85 -16.21 19.78
N TYR A 251 0.30 -15.41 18.86
CA TYR A 251 -1.10 -15.03 18.90
C TYR A 251 -2.02 -16.26 18.90
N LYS A 252 -2.97 -16.32 19.85
CA LYS A 252 -3.85 -17.48 20.14
C LYS A 252 -3.11 -18.80 20.37
N GLY A 253 -1.78 -18.77 20.61
CA GLY A 253 -0.98 -19.96 20.91
C GLY A 253 -0.78 -20.94 19.75
N ARG A 254 -1.02 -20.52 18.51
CA ARG A 254 -0.83 -21.39 17.33
C ARG A 254 0.64 -21.74 17.14
N GLU A 255 0.93 -22.99 16.83
CA GLU A 255 2.24 -23.40 16.35
C GLU A 255 2.52 -22.71 14.99
N ASN A 256 3.71 -22.19 14.76
CA ASN A 256 4.04 -21.34 13.60
C ASN A 256 3.03 -20.18 13.43
N GLY A 257 2.56 -19.61 14.52
CA GLY A 257 1.54 -18.57 14.54
C GLY A 257 2.08 -17.17 14.31
N MET A 258 1.18 -16.21 14.43
CA MET A 258 1.48 -14.81 14.25
C MET A 258 2.20 -14.24 15.47
N ARG A 259 3.03 -13.24 15.23
CA ARG A 259 3.66 -12.40 16.25
C ARG A 259 2.55 -11.68 17.05
N LYS A 260 2.50 -11.93 18.35
CA LYS A 260 1.36 -11.58 19.19
C LYS A 260 1.06 -10.09 19.22
N ASP A 261 2.08 -9.25 19.45
CA ASP A 261 1.92 -7.80 19.52
C ASP A 261 1.44 -7.19 18.20
N VAL A 262 1.86 -7.74 17.06
CA VAL A 262 1.43 -7.29 15.72
C VAL A 262 -0.01 -7.73 15.42
N ALA A 263 -0.35 -8.97 15.75
CA ALA A 263 -1.71 -9.50 15.57
C ALA A 263 -2.73 -8.79 16.48
N GLU A 264 -2.36 -8.41 17.71
CA GLU A 264 -3.20 -7.62 18.63
C GLU A 264 -3.50 -6.22 18.06
N MET A 265 -2.58 -5.62 17.29
CA MET A 265 -2.86 -4.37 16.57
C MET A 265 -3.94 -4.55 15.50
N ILE A 266 -3.93 -5.70 14.79
CA ILE A 266 -4.99 -6.03 13.83
C ILE A 266 -6.31 -6.29 14.55
N GLU A 267 -6.31 -7.11 15.61
CA GLU A 267 -7.49 -7.37 16.43
C GLU A 267 -8.12 -6.07 16.95
N GLY A 268 -7.28 -5.08 17.33
CA GLY A 268 -7.71 -3.75 17.75
C GLY A 268 -8.44 -2.93 16.68
N LEU A 269 -8.26 -3.24 15.40
CA LEU A 269 -9.03 -2.63 14.30
C LEU A 269 -10.40 -3.28 14.12
N ARG A 270 -10.68 -4.43 14.76
CA ARG A 270 -11.92 -5.22 14.61
C ARG A 270 -12.30 -5.45 13.15
N PRO A 271 -11.40 -6.03 12.33
CA PRO A 271 -11.63 -6.14 10.90
C PRO A 271 -12.80 -7.07 10.61
N ALA A 272 -13.75 -6.62 9.79
CA ALA A 272 -14.84 -7.47 9.31
C ALA A 272 -14.36 -8.45 8.24
N PHE A 273 -13.29 -8.13 7.54
CA PHE A 273 -12.67 -8.98 6.52
C PHE A 273 -11.17 -8.73 6.44
N ILE A 274 -10.45 -9.70 5.87
CA ILE A 274 -9.03 -9.62 5.51
C ILE A 274 -8.90 -9.95 4.03
N ARG A 275 -8.29 -9.07 3.24
CA ARG A 275 -7.95 -9.27 1.82
C ARG A 275 -6.54 -9.87 1.71
N TRP A 276 -6.40 -11.02 1.07
CA TRP A 276 -5.16 -11.77 0.89
C TRP A 276 -5.11 -12.42 -0.52
N PRO A 277 -3.96 -12.63 -1.16
CA PRO A 277 -2.60 -12.33 -0.73
C PRO A 277 -2.23 -10.85 -0.90
N GLY A 278 -3.11 -10.03 -1.40
CA GLY A 278 -2.95 -8.59 -1.44
C GLY A 278 -2.98 -8.02 -2.85
N GLY A 279 -2.11 -7.06 -3.12
CA GLY A 279 -1.99 -6.25 -4.32
C GLY A 279 -1.15 -6.88 -5.43
N CYS A 280 -0.06 -6.19 -5.82
CA CYS A 280 0.76 -6.58 -6.98
C CYS A 280 1.39 -7.97 -6.90
N ILE A 281 1.55 -8.56 -5.73
CA ILE A 281 2.09 -9.93 -5.60
C ILE A 281 1.15 -11.00 -6.17
N VAL A 282 -0.15 -10.71 -6.26
CA VAL A 282 -1.13 -11.60 -6.94
C VAL A 282 -0.80 -11.71 -8.41
N GLU A 283 -0.37 -10.61 -9.01
CA GLU A 283 -0.08 -10.48 -10.43
C GLU A 283 1.31 -10.99 -10.79
N GLY A 284 2.32 -10.68 -9.94
CA GLY A 284 3.74 -10.92 -10.17
C GLY A 284 4.38 -9.87 -11.09
N ILE A 285 5.70 -9.85 -11.16
CA ILE A 285 6.48 -9.13 -12.18
C ILE A 285 6.23 -9.79 -13.55
N THR A 286 6.26 -11.10 -13.57
CA THR A 286 5.83 -12.00 -14.63
C THR A 286 4.83 -13.00 -14.07
N LEU A 287 4.14 -13.74 -14.92
CA LEU A 287 3.20 -14.75 -14.47
C LEU A 287 3.84 -15.87 -13.63
N ASN A 288 5.13 -16.14 -13.82
CA ASN A 288 5.83 -17.20 -13.10
C ASN A 288 6.08 -16.86 -11.62
N ASN A 289 6.35 -15.59 -11.30
CA ASN A 289 6.68 -15.18 -9.93
C ASN A 289 5.50 -14.56 -9.16
N ARG A 290 4.27 -14.79 -9.59
CA ARG A 290 3.07 -14.47 -8.80
C ARG A 290 2.95 -15.35 -7.58
N VAL A 291 2.23 -14.93 -6.56
CA VAL A 291 1.86 -15.82 -5.46
C VAL A 291 1.02 -16.99 -5.97
N GLN A 292 1.46 -18.20 -5.67
CA GLN A 292 0.79 -19.44 -6.03
C GLN A 292 0.32 -20.12 -4.75
N TRP A 293 -0.95 -19.95 -4.37
CA TRP A 293 -1.51 -20.38 -3.10
C TRP A 293 -1.25 -21.86 -2.77
N LYS A 294 -1.20 -22.74 -3.78
CA LYS A 294 -0.88 -24.17 -3.58
C LYS A 294 0.53 -24.41 -3.06
N LYS A 295 1.50 -23.55 -3.43
CA LYS A 295 2.86 -23.59 -2.91
C LYS A 295 2.97 -23.11 -1.46
N THR A 296 1.91 -22.50 -0.92
CA THR A 296 1.83 -22.02 0.45
C THR A 296 1.16 -23.02 1.40
N LEU A 297 0.75 -24.20 0.92
CA LEU A 297 0.14 -25.26 1.71
C LEU A 297 1.17 -26.28 2.21
N GLY A 298 0.73 -27.16 3.11
CA GLY A 298 1.54 -28.23 3.68
C GLY A 298 2.54 -27.74 4.72
N ASP A 299 3.53 -28.58 5.02
CA ASP A 299 4.58 -28.27 6.00
C ASP A 299 5.40 -27.05 5.54
N PRO A 300 5.53 -25.99 6.36
CA PRO A 300 6.36 -24.83 6.02
C PRO A 300 7.79 -25.17 5.60
N ALA A 301 8.32 -26.30 6.07
CA ALA A 301 9.66 -26.78 5.67
C ALA A 301 9.76 -27.14 4.17
N SER A 302 8.64 -27.48 3.54
CA SER A 302 8.59 -27.82 2.11
C SER A 302 8.29 -26.65 1.19
N ARG A 303 8.15 -25.43 1.72
CA ARG A 303 7.78 -24.22 0.97
C ARG A 303 9.05 -23.46 0.56
N CYS A 304 9.35 -23.39 -0.74
CA CYS A 304 10.54 -22.67 -1.23
C CYS A 304 10.35 -21.15 -1.26
N GLY A 305 9.13 -20.66 -1.10
CA GLY A 305 8.84 -19.24 -1.29
C GLY A 305 8.97 -18.79 -2.76
N GLU A 306 8.82 -17.49 -3.00
CA GLU A 306 8.98 -16.89 -4.32
C GLU A 306 9.54 -15.48 -4.19
N TYR A 307 10.37 -15.04 -5.14
CA TYR A 307 10.81 -13.65 -5.22
C TYR A 307 9.63 -12.79 -5.65
N ASP A 308 9.31 -11.77 -4.86
CA ASP A 308 8.10 -10.98 -5.06
C ASP A 308 8.32 -9.69 -5.84
N THR A 309 7.25 -8.95 -6.07
CA THR A 309 7.26 -7.68 -6.78
C THR A 309 7.90 -6.52 -6.01
N TRP A 310 8.18 -6.71 -4.71
CA TRP A 310 8.72 -5.71 -3.80
C TRP A 310 10.22 -5.82 -3.56
N GLY A 311 10.88 -6.80 -4.19
CA GLY A 311 12.33 -6.87 -4.28
C GLY A 311 13.00 -7.73 -3.21
N TYR A 312 12.30 -8.72 -2.67
CA TYR A 312 12.83 -9.75 -1.78
C TYR A 312 12.05 -11.06 -1.94
N ARG A 313 12.48 -12.12 -1.29
CA ARG A 313 11.75 -13.38 -1.32
C ARG A 313 10.75 -13.46 -0.20
N ASN A 314 9.49 -13.73 -0.54
CA ASN A 314 8.46 -14.16 0.38
C ASN A 314 8.65 -15.67 0.64
N ASN A 315 8.85 -16.06 1.88
CA ASN A 315 9.11 -17.47 2.24
C ASN A 315 7.82 -18.31 2.35
N TYR A 316 6.65 -17.73 2.04
CA TYR A 316 5.34 -18.38 2.16
C TYR A 316 5.00 -18.87 3.58
N GLY A 317 5.53 -18.22 4.61
CA GLY A 317 5.20 -18.50 6.01
C GLY A 317 3.75 -18.16 6.32
N PHE A 318 3.31 -16.94 5.98
CA PHE A 318 1.92 -16.52 6.03
C PHE A 318 1.21 -16.90 4.72
N GLY A 319 0.96 -18.19 4.56
CA GLY A 319 0.31 -18.75 3.37
C GLY A 319 -1.21 -18.73 3.44
N TYR A 320 -1.86 -19.42 2.49
CA TYR A 320 -3.32 -19.43 2.35
C TYR A 320 -4.02 -20.02 3.57
N LYS A 321 -3.48 -21.11 4.11
CA LYS A 321 -4.02 -21.72 5.35
C LYS A 321 -3.87 -20.79 6.54
N GLU A 322 -2.69 -20.23 6.75
CA GLU A 322 -2.40 -19.32 7.86
C GLU A 322 -3.26 -18.04 7.79
N PHE A 323 -3.53 -17.54 6.58
CA PHE A 323 -4.47 -16.44 6.37
C PHE A 323 -5.90 -16.81 6.79
N LEU A 324 -6.39 -17.97 6.36
CA LEU A 324 -7.75 -18.44 6.71
C LEU A 324 -7.89 -18.73 8.21
N ASP A 325 -6.87 -19.35 8.82
CA ASP A 325 -6.79 -19.55 10.27
C ASP A 325 -6.82 -18.19 11.01
N PHE A 326 -6.09 -17.20 10.50
CA PHE A 326 -6.05 -15.89 11.12
C PHE A 326 -7.37 -15.13 10.98
N CYS A 327 -8.10 -15.30 9.87
CA CYS A 327 -9.48 -14.79 9.75
C CYS A 327 -10.38 -15.31 10.88
N GLU A 328 -10.34 -16.61 11.18
CA GLU A 328 -11.09 -17.18 12.31
C GLU A 328 -10.63 -16.62 13.65
N ASP A 329 -9.33 -16.51 13.86
CA ASP A 329 -8.74 -16.03 15.11
C ASP A 329 -9.17 -14.60 15.48
N VAL A 330 -9.34 -13.73 14.48
CA VAL A 330 -9.77 -12.33 14.69
C VAL A 330 -11.26 -12.12 14.44
N GLY A 331 -12.00 -13.17 14.04
CA GLY A 331 -13.44 -13.11 13.76
C GLY A 331 -13.79 -12.43 12.45
N ALA A 332 -12.86 -12.37 11.47
CA ALA A 332 -13.03 -11.75 10.17
C ALA A 332 -13.50 -12.74 9.09
N LYS A 333 -14.07 -12.23 8.01
CA LYS A 333 -14.29 -12.99 6.77
C LYS A 333 -13.04 -12.96 5.89
N GLY A 334 -12.78 -14.04 5.16
CA GLY A 334 -11.73 -14.08 4.17
C GLY A 334 -12.15 -13.43 2.85
N MET A 335 -11.24 -12.65 2.24
CA MET A 335 -11.30 -12.21 0.85
C MET A 335 -10.07 -12.76 0.13
N TYR A 336 -10.30 -13.64 -0.83
CA TYR A 336 -9.24 -14.19 -1.66
C TYR A 336 -9.13 -13.44 -2.98
N VAL A 337 -7.94 -12.97 -3.31
CA VAL A 337 -7.65 -12.30 -4.59
C VAL A 337 -7.00 -13.29 -5.54
N CYS A 338 -7.59 -13.52 -6.72
CA CYS A 338 -7.08 -14.48 -7.69
C CYS A 338 -6.47 -13.82 -8.93
N ASN A 339 -5.38 -14.40 -9.45
CA ASN A 339 -4.78 -13.96 -10.72
C ASN A 339 -5.64 -14.42 -11.91
N VAL A 340 -5.80 -13.56 -12.91
CA VAL A 340 -6.60 -13.82 -14.12
C VAL A 340 -5.75 -14.16 -15.36
N GLY A 341 -4.49 -14.54 -15.16
CA GLY A 341 -3.55 -14.79 -16.27
C GLY A 341 -2.97 -13.51 -16.86
N ILE A 342 -2.87 -12.45 -16.02
CA ILE A 342 -2.25 -11.16 -16.37
C ILE A 342 -1.27 -10.80 -15.25
N ALA A 343 -0.01 -10.55 -15.60
CA ALA A 343 0.98 -10.01 -14.71
C ALA A 343 0.80 -8.50 -14.53
N CYS A 344 1.43 -7.92 -13.51
CA CYS A 344 1.26 -6.53 -13.15
C CYS A 344 1.51 -5.59 -14.35
N GLN A 345 0.47 -4.84 -14.70
CA GLN A 345 0.47 -3.95 -15.87
C GLN A 345 1.31 -2.68 -15.64
N TYR A 346 1.71 -2.38 -14.40
CA TYR A 346 2.74 -1.37 -14.10
C TYR A 346 4.18 -1.90 -14.24
N ARG A 347 4.35 -3.21 -14.56
CA ARG A 347 5.64 -3.88 -14.73
C ARG A 347 5.75 -4.48 -16.13
N THR A 348 5.75 -5.80 -16.25
CA THR A 348 5.88 -6.43 -17.57
C THR A 348 4.57 -6.50 -18.35
N GLY A 349 3.43 -6.53 -17.66
CA GLY A 349 2.12 -6.69 -18.29
C GLY A 349 2.02 -7.94 -19.15
N GLU A 350 2.77 -9.00 -18.80
CA GLU A 350 2.68 -10.31 -19.46
C GLU A 350 1.26 -10.85 -19.36
N ALA A 351 0.76 -11.47 -20.41
CA ALA A 351 -0.53 -12.14 -20.37
C ALA A 351 -0.45 -13.52 -21.01
N CYS A 352 -1.08 -14.49 -20.36
CA CYS A 352 -1.23 -15.83 -20.92
C CYS A 352 -2.27 -15.86 -22.07
N SER A 353 -2.23 -16.93 -22.87
CA SER A 353 -3.27 -17.18 -23.87
C SER A 353 -4.64 -17.44 -23.25
N ASP A 354 -5.71 -17.31 -24.04
CA ASP A 354 -7.08 -17.61 -23.59
C ASP A 354 -7.24 -19.07 -23.15
N LYS A 355 -6.52 -19.98 -23.78
CA LYS A 355 -6.51 -21.40 -23.41
C LYS A 355 -5.88 -21.61 -22.03
N GLU A 356 -4.76 -20.97 -21.78
CA GLU A 356 -4.05 -21.06 -20.49
C GLU A 356 -4.82 -20.38 -19.36
N ALA A 357 -5.61 -19.34 -19.67
CA ALA A 357 -6.45 -18.69 -18.66
C ALA A 357 -7.47 -19.61 -18.00
N GLN A 358 -7.87 -20.71 -18.66
CA GLN A 358 -8.68 -21.74 -18.03
C GLN A 358 -7.98 -22.42 -16.84
N ASN A 359 -6.64 -22.53 -16.88
CA ASN A 359 -5.86 -23.08 -15.77
C ASN A 359 -5.90 -22.13 -14.56
N TYR A 360 -5.84 -20.81 -14.79
CA TYR A 360 -5.98 -19.80 -13.75
C TYR A 360 -7.38 -19.79 -13.14
N LEU A 361 -8.42 -19.93 -13.97
CA LEU A 361 -9.79 -20.09 -13.50
C LEU A 361 -9.94 -21.34 -12.64
N GLN A 362 -9.41 -22.48 -13.10
CA GLN A 362 -9.46 -23.72 -12.32
C GLN A 362 -8.68 -23.59 -11.01
N ASP A 363 -7.56 -22.84 -11.03
CA ASP A 363 -6.76 -22.59 -9.83
C ASP A 363 -7.54 -21.76 -8.80
N ALA A 364 -8.29 -20.74 -9.23
CA ALA A 364 -9.17 -19.96 -8.38
C ALA A 364 -10.32 -20.81 -7.81
N LEU A 365 -10.95 -21.67 -8.62
CA LEU A 365 -11.99 -22.59 -8.17
C LEU A 365 -11.45 -23.60 -7.13
N ASN A 366 -10.22 -24.06 -7.31
CA ASN A 366 -9.55 -24.94 -6.36
C ASN A 366 -9.27 -24.24 -5.02
N ALA A 367 -8.87 -22.98 -5.03
CA ALA A 367 -8.66 -22.19 -3.81
C ALA A 367 -9.97 -22.01 -3.04
N ILE A 368 -11.05 -21.69 -3.74
CA ILE A 368 -12.39 -21.60 -3.12
C ILE A 368 -12.81 -22.95 -2.55
N GLU A 369 -12.60 -24.06 -3.29
CA GLU A 369 -12.92 -25.41 -2.81
C GLU A 369 -12.10 -25.79 -1.59
N TYR A 370 -10.79 -25.43 -1.53
CA TYR A 370 -9.97 -25.59 -0.34
C TYR A 370 -10.61 -24.87 0.86
N ALA A 371 -11.01 -23.61 0.68
CA ALA A 371 -11.55 -22.81 1.78
C ALA A 371 -12.93 -23.31 2.25
N ILE A 372 -13.87 -23.57 1.36
CA ILE A 372 -15.29 -23.82 1.71
C ILE A 372 -15.86 -25.11 1.16
N GLY A 373 -15.10 -25.90 0.41
CA GLY A 373 -15.57 -27.20 -0.11
C GLY A 373 -15.79 -28.24 0.99
N ASP A 374 -16.70 -29.18 0.73
CA ASP A 374 -16.92 -30.35 1.60
C ASP A 374 -15.66 -31.22 1.65
N THR A 375 -15.45 -31.94 2.75
CA THR A 375 -14.30 -32.85 2.96
C THR A 375 -14.24 -34.03 1.98
N THR A 376 -15.31 -34.28 1.24
CA THR A 376 -15.34 -35.27 0.15
C THR A 376 -14.82 -34.74 -1.17
N THR A 377 -14.66 -33.43 -1.31
CA THR A 377 -14.06 -32.80 -2.50
C THR A 377 -12.55 -32.87 -2.46
N THR A 378 -11.91 -32.74 -3.61
CA THR A 378 -10.43 -32.83 -3.72
C THR A 378 -9.71 -31.89 -2.76
N TRP A 379 -10.05 -30.61 -2.77
CA TRP A 379 -9.35 -29.60 -1.97
C TRP A 379 -9.91 -29.46 -0.55
N GLY A 380 -11.20 -29.76 -0.34
CA GLY A 380 -11.77 -29.89 1.02
C GLY A 380 -11.15 -31.04 1.81
N ALA A 381 -10.80 -32.15 1.14
CA ALA A 381 -10.06 -33.27 1.75
C ALA A 381 -8.62 -32.85 2.12
N VAL A 382 -7.95 -32.03 1.31
CA VAL A 382 -6.60 -31.49 1.63
C VAL A 382 -6.69 -30.62 2.89
N ARG A 383 -7.63 -29.68 2.95
CA ARG A 383 -7.88 -28.85 4.14
C ARG A 383 -8.10 -29.70 5.39
N ALA A 384 -8.95 -30.72 5.29
CA ALA A 384 -9.25 -31.62 6.42
C ALA A 384 -8.00 -32.38 6.90
N LYS A 385 -7.16 -32.84 5.96
CA LYS A 385 -5.88 -33.50 6.27
C LYS A 385 -4.90 -32.56 6.97
N GLU A 386 -4.95 -31.26 6.65
CA GLU A 386 -4.16 -30.22 7.32
C GLU A 386 -4.74 -29.77 8.67
N GLY A 387 -5.73 -30.51 9.20
CA GLY A 387 -6.28 -30.36 10.54
C GLY A 387 -7.50 -29.44 10.63
N HIS A 388 -8.07 -28.97 9.52
CA HIS A 388 -9.24 -28.11 9.51
C HIS A 388 -10.39 -28.68 8.65
N PRO A 389 -11.19 -29.63 9.17
CA PRO A 389 -12.26 -30.26 8.41
C PRO A 389 -13.46 -29.31 8.13
N ALA A 390 -13.70 -28.31 8.98
CA ALA A 390 -14.78 -27.34 8.78
C ALA A 390 -14.46 -26.36 7.66
N PRO A 391 -15.46 -25.81 6.95
CA PRO A 391 -15.25 -24.69 6.03
C PRO A 391 -14.74 -23.45 6.74
N TYR A 392 -13.82 -22.74 6.11
CA TYR A 392 -13.34 -21.43 6.56
C TYR A 392 -14.34 -20.30 6.23
N PRO A 393 -14.24 -19.14 6.88
CA PRO A 393 -15.16 -18.03 6.68
C PRO A 393 -14.87 -17.20 5.40
N LEU A 394 -14.57 -17.85 4.27
CA LEU A 394 -14.38 -17.17 2.99
C LEU A 394 -15.71 -16.64 2.47
N ALA A 395 -15.82 -15.35 2.25
CA ALA A 395 -17.05 -14.68 1.79
C ALA A 395 -16.86 -13.90 0.49
N TYR A 396 -15.65 -13.48 0.18
CA TYR A 396 -15.34 -12.61 -0.95
C TYR A 396 -14.27 -13.20 -1.84
N VAL A 397 -14.41 -12.96 -3.15
CA VAL A 397 -13.35 -13.25 -4.13
C VAL A 397 -13.18 -12.03 -5.01
N GLU A 398 -11.98 -11.48 -5.01
CA GLU A 398 -11.60 -10.45 -5.94
C GLU A 398 -10.90 -11.06 -7.15
N ILE A 399 -11.38 -10.70 -8.35
CA ILE A 399 -10.95 -11.28 -9.62
C ILE A 399 -9.94 -10.34 -10.29
N GLY A 400 -8.66 -10.67 -10.17
CA GLY A 400 -7.53 -9.82 -10.55
C GLY A 400 -7.13 -8.86 -9.43
N ASN A 401 -6.05 -8.10 -9.64
CA ASN A 401 -5.62 -6.95 -8.83
C ASN A 401 -5.15 -5.85 -9.77
N GLU A 402 -5.67 -4.64 -9.63
CA GLU A 402 -5.29 -3.46 -10.44
C GLU A 402 -5.14 -3.75 -11.96
N ASN A 403 -5.86 -4.73 -12.47
CA ASN A 403 -5.89 -5.03 -13.89
C ASN A 403 -6.94 -4.17 -14.61
N TRP A 404 -6.65 -3.81 -15.86
CA TRP A 404 -7.55 -2.98 -16.67
C TRP A 404 -7.53 -3.34 -18.16
N GLY A 405 -8.51 -2.82 -18.88
CA GLY A 405 -8.63 -2.91 -20.33
C GLY A 405 -9.41 -4.13 -20.82
N PRO A 406 -9.64 -4.24 -22.14
CA PRO A 406 -10.55 -5.22 -22.71
C PRO A 406 -10.19 -6.68 -22.42
N LEU A 407 -8.90 -7.00 -22.27
CA LEU A 407 -8.46 -8.35 -21.91
C LEU A 407 -8.89 -8.69 -20.47
N TYR A 408 -8.69 -7.75 -19.54
CA TYR A 408 -9.16 -7.94 -18.18
C TYR A 408 -10.67 -8.13 -18.12
N ASP A 409 -11.45 -7.28 -18.79
CA ASP A 409 -12.92 -7.38 -18.83
C ASP A 409 -13.40 -8.75 -19.33
N LYS A 410 -12.74 -9.26 -20.39
CA LYS A 410 -12.99 -10.60 -20.91
C LYS A 410 -12.72 -11.70 -19.89
N ARG A 411 -11.54 -11.61 -19.20
CA ARG A 411 -11.14 -12.57 -18.16
C ARG A 411 -12.08 -12.49 -16.95
N PHE A 412 -12.38 -11.28 -16.52
CA PHE A 412 -13.32 -11.05 -15.43
C PHE A 412 -14.68 -11.70 -15.70
N ASN A 413 -15.27 -11.49 -16.88
CA ASN A 413 -16.55 -12.11 -17.25
C ASN A 413 -16.49 -13.64 -17.17
N MET A 414 -15.40 -14.25 -17.63
CA MET A 414 -15.20 -15.70 -17.61
C MET A 414 -15.14 -16.24 -16.17
N PHE A 415 -14.36 -15.60 -15.32
CA PHE A 415 -14.21 -15.98 -13.91
C PHE A 415 -15.51 -15.74 -13.13
N TYR A 416 -16.15 -14.60 -13.33
CA TYR A 416 -17.40 -14.25 -12.67
C TYR A 416 -18.48 -15.30 -12.94
N ASP A 417 -18.70 -15.65 -14.20
CA ASP A 417 -19.72 -16.62 -14.58
C ASP A 417 -19.43 -18.01 -13.97
N ALA A 418 -18.20 -18.49 -14.06
CA ALA A 418 -17.81 -19.80 -13.56
C ALA A 418 -17.89 -19.90 -12.03
N ILE A 419 -17.42 -18.87 -11.32
CA ILE A 419 -17.46 -18.85 -9.85
C ILE A 419 -18.92 -18.74 -9.38
N LYS A 420 -19.73 -17.86 -9.97
CA LYS A 420 -21.15 -17.73 -9.62
C LYS A 420 -21.97 -18.99 -9.88
N ALA A 421 -21.63 -19.71 -10.95
CA ALA A 421 -22.29 -20.98 -11.26
C ALA A 421 -22.07 -22.05 -10.17
N LYS A 422 -20.87 -22.09 -9.57
CA LYS A 422 -20.50 -23.10 -8.56
C LYS A 422 -20.71 -22.62 -7.12
N TYR A 423 -20.47 -21.32 -6.86
CA TYR A 423 -20.50 -20.70 -5.54
C TYR A 423 -21.30 -19.39 -5.55
N PRO A 424 -22.63 -19.44 -5.76
CA PRO A 424 -23.47 -18.24 -5.90
C PRO A 424 -23.51 -17.36 -4.66
N GLN A 425 -23.19 -17.90 -3.49
CA GLN A 425 -23.16 -17.22 -2.19
C GLN A 425 -21.96 -16.25 -2.04
N LEU A 426 -20.90 -16.43 -2.81
CA LEU A 426 -19.72 -15.57 -2.71
C LEU A 426 -19.97 -14.21 -3.39
N THR A 427 -19.52 -13.14 -2.76
CA THR A 427 -19.47 -11.82 -3.37
C THR A 427 -18.22 -11.69 -4.25
N LEU A 428 -18.41 -11.31 -5.50
CA LEU A 428 -17.33 -11.19 -6.47
C LEU A 428 -17.02 -9.72 -6.76
N ILE A 429 -15.73 -9.38 -6.68
CA ILE A 429 -15.22 -8.02 -6.77
C ILE A 429 -14.40 -7.87 -8.05
N SER A 430 -14.55 -6.74 -8.74
CA SER A 430 -13.79 -6.39 -9.94
C SER A 430 -12.88 -5.19 -9.70
N ASN A 431 -11.77 -5.10 -10.43
CA ASN A 431 -10.81 -3.98 -10.35
C ASN A 431 -11.30 -2.68 -11.02
N HIS A 432 -12.57 -2.57 -11.34
CA HIS A 432 -13.10 -1.35 -11.97
C HIS A 432 -13.21 -0.23 -10.94
N GLY A 433 -12.84 0.98 -11.39
CA GLY A 433 -13.05 2.22 -10.62
C GLY A 433 -14.47 2.78 -10.82
N ILE A 434 -14.72 3.93 -10.18
CA ILE A 434 -16.01 4.62 -10.23
C ILE A 434 -16.40 5.14 -11.64
N GLY A 435 -15.51 5.05 -12.64
CA GLY A 435 -15.75 5.45 -14.02
C GLY A 435 -16.57 4.46 -14.86
N GLY A 436 -16.93 3.30 -14.30
CA GLY A 436 -17.75 2.27 -14.98
C GLY A 436 -17.04 0.94 -15.20
N LEU A 437 -17.76 -0.01 -15.79
CA LEU A 437 -17.36 -1.43 -15.89
C LEU A 437 -16.61 -1.78 -17.19
N GLY A 438 -16.24 -0.80 -18.04
CA GLY A 438 -15.61 -1.09 -19.33
C GLY A 438 -16.50 -2.04 -20.17
N GLN A 439 -15.96 -3.21 -20.55
CA GLN A 439 -16.68 -4.27 -21.25
C GLN A 439 -17.15 -5.42 -20.34
N ALA A 440 -16.99 -5.29 -19.02
CA ALA A 440 -17.54 -6.24 -18.07
C ALA A 440 -19.07 -6.13 -18.03
N ARG A 441 -19.76 -7.28 -18.06
CA ARG A 441 -21.22 -7.31 -18.16
C ARG A 441 -21.90 -6.93 -16.85
N LYS A 442 -21.34 -7.37 -15.74
CA LYS A 442 -21.85 -7.15 -14.37
C LYS A 442 -20.76 -7.47 -13.36
N THR A 443 -20.90 -6.96 -12.15
CA THR A 443 -20.13 -7.34 -10.97
C THR A 443 -20.99 -7.16 -9.73
N ASP A 444 -20.67 -7.82 -8.62
CA ASP A 444 -21.33 -7.53 -7.36
C ASP A 444 -20.77 -6.25 -6.73
N MET A 445 -19.43 -6.05 -6.85
CA MET A 445 -18.72 -4.89 -6.32
C MET A 445 -17.62 -4.44 -7.28
N ILE A 446 -17.33 -3.13 -7.27
CA ILE A 446 -16.12 -2.55 -7.87
C ILE A 446 -15.12 -2.19 -6.79
N ASP A 447 -13.83 -2.10 -7.16
CA ASP A 447 -12.73 -1.77 -6.23
C ASP A 447 -11.89 -0.58 -6.73
N PRO A 448 -12.30 0.67 -6.46
CA PRO A 448 -11.50 1.84 -6.73
C PRO A 448 -10.37 2.02 -5.70
N HIS A 449 -9.17 2.39 -6.18
CA HIS A 449 -7.98 2.66 -5.38
C HIS A 449 -7.58 4.14 -5.42
N TRP A 450 -7.13 4.71 -4.27
CA TRP A 450 -6.68 6.10 -4.18
C TRP A 450 -5.43 6.28 -3.31
N TYR A 451 -4.31 6.55 -3.96
CA TYR A 451 -3.05 6.96 -3.34
C TYR A 451 -2.74 8.40 -3.72
N VAL A 452 -3.20 9.35 -2.91
CA VAL A 452 -3.32 10.75 -3.30
C VAL A 452 -2.95 11.73 -2.17
N ALA A 453 -2.95 13.04 -2.49
CA ALA A 453 -2.69 14.11 -1.54
C ALA A 453 -3.93 14.40 -0.63
N PRO A 454 -3.73 15.07 0.52
CA PRO A 454 -4.81 15.42 1.44
C PRO A 454 -5.95 16.18 0.79
N GLU A 455 -5.64 17.07 -0.14
CA GLU A 455 -6.60 17.92 -0.84
C GLU A 455 -7.63 17.09 -1.64
N PHE A 456 -7.19 15.95 -2.20
CA PHE A 456 -8.12 15.05 -2.89
C PHE A 456 -9.19 14.54 -1.92
N PHE A 457 -8.80 14.00 -0.78
CA PHE A 457 -9.71 13.44 0.20
C PHE A 457 -10.67 14.47 0.77
N PHE A 458 -10.19 15.69 1.09
CA PHE A 458 -11.05 16.78 1.56
C PHE A 458 -12.07 17.23 0.50
N ASN A 459 -11.62 17.34 -0.76
CA ASN A 459 -12.47 17.82 -1.85
C ASN A 459 -13.45 16.75 -2.37
N ASN A 460 -13.18 15.48 -2.11
CA ASN A 460 -13.96 14.34 -2.60
C ASN A 460 -14.65 13.54 -1.48
N ALA A 461 -14.77 14.08 -0.26
CA ALA A 461 -15.54 13.44 0.80
C ALA A 461 -17.03 13.25 0.45
N ASN A 462 -17.50 13.83 -0.65
CA ASN A 462 -18.86 13.71 -1.19
C ASN A 462 -18.92 12.98 -2.54
N ILE A 463 -17.84 12.32 -2.97
CA ILE A 463 -17.74 11.71 -4.32
C ILE A 463 -18.82 10.66 -4.58
N PHE A 464 -19.31 10.02 -3.52
CA PHE A 464 -20.33 8.97 -3.59
C PHE A 464 -21.77 9.49 -3.47
N ASP A 465 -21.99 10.75 -3.08
CA ASP A 465 -23.34 11.28 -2.76
C ASP A 465 -24.29 11.18 -3.95
N ASN A 466 -23.80 11.44 -5.16
CA ASN A 466 -24.59 11.41 -6.40
C ASN A 466 -24.25 10.21 -7.30
N HIS A 467 -23.50 9.21 -6.82
CA HIS A 467 -23.18 8.04 -7.60
C HIS A 467 -24.43 7.16 -7.81
N GLU A 468 -24.59 6.62 -9.00
CA GLU A 468 -25.73 5.77 -9.36
C GLU A 468 -25.81 4.51 -8.46
N ARG A 469 -26.98 4.24 -7.89
CA ARG A 469 -27.26 3.05 -7.08
C ARG A 469 -27.87 1.92 -7.95
N GLY A 470 -27.75 0.70 -7.44
CA GLY A 470 -28.46 -0.47 -7.98
C GLY A 470 -27.71 -1.30 -9.01
N LYS A 471 -26.56 -0.84 -9.50
CA LYS A 471 -25.72 -1.63 -10.46
C LYS A 471 -24.75 -2.56 -9.74
N TYR A 472 -24.09 -2.07 -8.72
CA TYR A 472 -23.08 -2.75 -7.91
C TYR A 472 -22.91 -2.03 -6.57
N LYS A 473 -22.21 -2.66 -5.64
CA LYS A 473 -21.68 -1.99 -4.45
C LYS A 473 -20.24 -1.55 -4.67
N ILE A 474 -19.69 -0.77 -3.75
CA ILE A 474 -18.31 -0.31 -3.80
C ILE A 474 -17.55 -0.88 -2.60
N TYR A 475 -16.44 -1.47 -2.88
CA TYR A 475 -15.34 -1.76 -1.97
C TYR A 475 -14.21 -0.78 -2.26
N VAL A 476 -13.87 0.12 -1.33
CA VAL A 476 -12.69 0.97 -1.44
C VAL A 476 -11.52 0.18 -0.89
N GLY A 477 -10.89 -0.61 -1.76
CA GLY A 477 -9.97 -1.68 -1.34
C GLY A 477 -8.59 -1.20 -0.98
N GLU A 478 -8.14 -0.12 -1.61
CA GLU A 478 -6.84 0.46 -1.30
C GLU A 478 -6.95 1.99 -1.28
N TYR A 479 -6.73 2.60 -0.13
CA TYR A 479 -6.61 4.05 -0.04
C TYR A 479 -5.64 4.46 1.06
N ALA A 480 -4.86 5.49 0.77
CA ALA A 480 -4.04 6.20 1.74
C ALA A 480 -3.72 7.61 1.23
N CYS A 481 -3.67 8.55 2.14
CA CYS A 481 -3.04 9.83 1.89
C CYS A 481 -1.52 9.65 1.93
N ASN A 482 -0.88 9.62 0.76
CA ASN A 482 0.55 9.29 0.63
C ASN A 482 1.39 10.34 -0.11
N GLN A 483 0.78 11.44 -0.56
CA GLN A 483 1.49 12.50 -1.27
C GLN A 483 1.61 13.76 -0.42
N GLY A 484 2.81 14.33 -0.33
CA GLY A 484 3.09 15.56 0.42
C GLY A 484 2.96 15.46 1.94
N VAL A 485 2.96 14.24 2.51
CA VAL A 485 2.78 13.96 3.94
C VAL A 485 3.93 13.13 4.54
N GLY A 486 5.02 12.97 3.80
CA GLY A 486 6.14 12.09 4.17
C GLY A 486 5.67 10.64 4.30
N GLY A 487 6.06 9.99 5.37
CA GLY A 487 5.56 8.64 5.69
C GLY A 487 4.16 8.62 6.31
N GLY A 488 3.36 9.70 6.20
CA GLY A 488 2.06 9.91 6.85
C GLY A 488 2.18 10.72 8.16
N ASN A 489 1.28 11.66 8.35
CA ASN A 489 1.25 12.56 9.49
C ASN A 489 -0.21 12.82 9.93
N MET A 490 -0.42 13.75 10.86
CA MET A 490 -1.78 14.09 11.33
C MET A 490 -2.67 14.64 10.20
N LEU A 491 -2.11 15.40 9.25
CA LEU A 491 -2.87 15.92 8.11
C LEU A 491 -3.37 14.78 7.20
N ALA A 492 -2.54 13.74 6.98
CA ALA A 492 -2.97 12.54 6.28
C ALA A 492 -4.14 11.87 7.00
N ALA A 493 -4.01 11.63 8.30
CA ALA A 493 -5.04 11.00 9.10
C ALA A 493 -6.36 11.78 9.11
N LEU A 494 -6.31 13.12 9.21
CA LEU A 494 -7.50 13.99 9.15
C LEU A 494 -8.15 13.96 7.77
N SER A 495 -7.37 13.91 6.69
CA SER A 495 -7.91 13.85 5.34
C SER A 495 -8.60 12.51 5.05
N GLU A 496 -8.02 11.43 5.52
CA GLU A 496 -8.62 10.09 5.47
C GLU A 496 -9.90 10.03 6.32
N ALA A 497 -9.88 10.59 7.55
CA ALA A 497 -11.06 10.67 8.40
C ALA A 497 -12.21 11.43 7.72
N ALA A 498 -11.92 12.55 7.05
CA ALA A 498 -12.91 13.31 6.28
C ALA A 498 -13.52 12.46 5.17
N PHE A 499 -12.70 11.68 4.44
CA PHE A 499 -13.17 10.81 3.38
C PHE A 499 -14.02 9.65 3.91
N ILE A 500 -13.63 9.05 5.04
CA ILE A 500 -14.38 7.98 5.69
C ILE A 500 -15.79 8.45 6.10
N THR A 501 -15.97 9.73 6.53
CA THR A 501 -17.33 10.25 6.80
C THR A 501 -18.22 10.21 5.56
N GLY A 502 -17.65 10.42 4.38
CA GLY A 502 -18.36 10.30 3.10
C GLY A 502 -18.68 8.86 2.71
N MET A 503 -17.73 7.93 2.94
CA MET A 503 -17.96 6.50 2.72
C MET A 503 -19.08 5.99 3.65
N GLU A 504 -19.02 6.29 4.94
CA GLU A 504 -20.03 5.84 5.92
C GLU A 504 -21.39 6.47 5.65
N ARG A 505 -21.46 7.75 5.24
CA ARG A 505 -22.72 8.41 4.83
C ARG A 505 -23.37 7.69 3.65
N ASN A 506 -22.58 7.12 2.76
CA ASN A 506 -23.03 6.39 1.58
C ASN A 506 -22.91 4.87 1.76
N SER A 507 -23.12 4.35 2.96
CA SER A 507 -22.98 2.93 3.29
C SER A 507 -24.00 2.02 2.61
N ASP A 508 -25.04 2.59 2.01
CA ASP A 508 -25.95 1.90 1.08
C ASP A 508 -25.26 1.49 -0.22
N LEU A 509 -24.20 2.17 -0.59
CA LEU A 509 -23.39 1.98 -1.79
C LEU A 509 -21.97 1.47 -1.48
N VAL A 510 -21.23 2.19 -0.60
CA VAL A 510 -19.89 1.84 -0.14
C VAL A 510 -20.03 0.92 1.07
N THR A 511 -19.93 -0.38 0.82
CA THR A 511 -20.21 -1.39 1.85
C THR A 511 -18.95 -1.98 2.48
N MET A 512 -17.77 -1.67 1.91
CA MET A 512 -16.48 -2.17 2.37
C MET A 512 -15.39 -1.12 2.13
N ALA A 513 -14.43 -1.05 3.04
CA ALA A 513 -13.23 -0.23 2.89
C ALA A 513 -12.05 -0.83 3.64
N SER A 514 -10.83 -0.71 3.08
CA SER A 514 -9.58 -1.08 3.75
C SER A 514 -8.44 -0.11 3.41
N TYR A 515 -7.73 0.32 4.43
CA TYR A 515 -6.50 1.11 4.28
C TYR A 515 -5.37 0.26 3.71
N ALA A 516 -4.57 0.79 2.82
CA ALA A 516 -3.45 0.09 2.22
C ALA A 516 -2.20 0.99 2.03
N PRO A 517 -0.98 0.41 2.16
CA PRO A 517 -0.67 -0.88 2.76
C PRO A 517 -0.79 -0.89 4.29
N LEU A 518 -0.88 -2.10 4.86
CA LEU A 518 -1.11 -2.27 6.30
C LEU A 518 0.16 -2.05 7.13
N PHE A 519 1.27 -2.69 6.75
CA PHE A 519 2.49 -2.75 7.55
C PHE A 519 3.70 -2.13 6.88
N GLU A 520 4.60 -1.61 7.72
CA GLU A 520 5.93 -1.16 7.35
C GLU A 520 6.95 -1.67 8.37
N ASN A 521 7.84 -2.57 7.95
CA ASN A 521 9.04 -2.85 8.74
C ASN A 521 10.02 -1.68 8.57
N LYS A 522 10.45 -1.11 9.71
CA LYS A 522 11.32 0.08 9.71
C LYS A 522 12.74 -0.20 9.21
N ASN A 523 13.13 -1.46 9.15
CA ASN A 523 14.47 -1.85 8.72
C ASN A 523 14.59 -1.99 7.20
N ASP A 524 13.51 -2.36 6.50
CA ASP A 524 13.48 -2.43 5.04
C ASP A 524 12.11 -2.02 4.49
N ARG A 525 12.08 -0.90 3.76
CA ARG A 525 10.87 -0.26 3.30
C ARG A 525 10.90 -0.07 1.79
N CYS A 526 9.93 -0.63 1.09
CA CYS A 526 9.71 -0.44 -0.35
C CYS A 526 8.55 0.51 -0.67
N TRP A 527 7.59 0.72 0.27
CA TRP A 527 6.48 1.67 0.13
C TRP A 527 6.39 2.61 1.34
N PRO A 528 6.31 3.96 1.15
CA PRO A 528 6.61 4.92 2.22
C PRO A 528 5.46 5.23 3.19
N THR A 529 4.20 4.91 2.85
CA THR A 529 3.03 5.29 3.68
C THR A 529 2.24 4.04 4.03
N ASN A 530 2.21 3.70 5.31
CA ASN A 530 1.62 2.47 5.82
C ASN A 530 0.89 2.73 7.14
N LEU A 531 0.02 1.84 7.58
CA LEU A 531 -0.82 2.05 8.76
C LEU A 531 -0.10 1.76 10.07
N ILE A 532 0.68 0.69 10.12
CA ILE A 532 1.34 0.16 11.32
C ILE A 532 2.84 0.00 11.05
N TRP A 533 3.65 0.54 11.95
CA TRP A 533 5.11 0.36 11.92
C TRP A 533 5.51 -0.83 12.77
N ILE A 534 6.36 -1.67 12.20
CA ILE A 534 6.93 -2.85 12.86
C ILE A 534 8.44 -2.67 12.97
N LYS A 535 8.98 -3.09 14.10
CA LYS A 535 10.39 -3.35 14.33
C LYS A 535 10.50 -4.69 15.07
N ASN A 536 11.73 -5.23 15.21
CA ASN A 536 11.92 -6.54 15.86
C ASN A 536 11.21 -6.67 17.22
N ASP A 537 11.23 -5.62 18.03
CA ASP A 537 10.76 -5.62 19.43
C ASP A 537 9.53 -4.72 19.66
N LYS A 538 9.04 -4.04 18.62
CA LYS A 538 8.01 -3.01 18.77
C LYS A 538 7.04 -2.98 17.59
N VAL A 539 5.82 -2.61 17.92
CA VAL A 539 4.79 -2.26 16.94
C VAL A 539 4.16 -0.93 17.32
N VAL A 540 3.90 -0.07 16.34
CA VAL A 540 3.35 1.28 16.58
C VAL A 540 2.32 1.60 15.52
N GLY A 541 1.08 1.89 15.96
CA GLY A 541 0.04 2.47 15.10
C GLY A 541 0.37 3.92 14.76
N ARG A 542 0.21 4.28 13.50
CA ARG A 542 0.35 5.67 13.05
C ARG A 542 -0.95 6.44 13.35
N SER A 543 -0.95 7.76 13.14
CA SER A 543 -2.17 8.57 13.33
C SER A 543 -3.35 8.03 12.52
N SER A 544 -3.13 7.59 11.29
CA SER A 544 -4.15 6.94 10.46
C SER A 544 -4.69 5.63 11.06
N TYR A 545 -3.85 4.84 11.76
CA TYR A 545 -4.31 3.64 12.47
C TYR A 545 -5.38 3.98 13.51
N TYR A 546 -5.17 5.02 14.29
CA TYR A 546 -6.13 5.42 15.32
C TYR A 546 -7.41 5.99 14.72
N VAL A 547 -7.35 6.64 13.55
CA VAL A 547 -8.54 7.04 12.79
C VAL A 547 -9.33 5.80 12.36
N GLN A 548 -8.71 4.83 11.70
CA GLN A 548 -9.37 3.58 11.30
C GLN A 548 -10.00 2.88 12.51
N LYS A 549 -9.24 2.77 13.60
CA LYS A 549 -9.70 2.16 14.85
C LYS A 549 -10.92 2.88 15.43
N MET A 550 -10.90 4.21 15.54
CA MET A 550 -12.03 4.99 16.06
C MET A 550 -13.29 4.78 15.22
N PHE A 551 -13.17 4.71 13.89
CA PHE A 551 -14.32 4.48 13.01
C PHE A 551 -14.85 3.05 13.15
N SER A 552 -14.00 2.04 13.20
CA SER A 552 -14.42 0.64 13.32
C SER A 552 -15.01 0.30 14.69
N GLU A 553 -14.44 0.86 15.77
CA GLU A 553 -14.94 0.67 17.15
C GLU A 553 -16.28 1.36 17.40
N ASN A 554 -16.52 2.48 16.70
CA ASN A 554 -17.73 3.29 16.84
C ASN A 554 -18.59 3.22 15.57
N LYS A 555 -18.76 2.05 15.01
CA LYS A 555 -19.60 1.81 13.85
C LYS A 555 -21.08 1.80 14.28
N PRO A 556 -21.94 2.69 13.74
CA PRO A 556 -23.36 2.68 14.06
C PRO A 556 -24.08 1.52 13.34
N THR A 557 -25.30 1.20 13.74
CA THR A 557 -26.15 0.29 12.99
C THR A 557 -26.70 0.94 11.72
N TYR A 558 -27.09 2.24 11.81
CA TYR A 558 -27.54 3.03 10.68
C TYR A 558 -27.21 4.51 10.88
N ASN A 559 -27.18 5.25 9.79
CA ASN A 559 -26.92 6.68 9.80
C ASN A 559 -28.18 7.46 10.16
N LEU A 560 -27.97 8.57 10.88
CA LEU A 560 -28.98 9.58 11.17
C LEU A 560 -28.78 10.81 10.28
N SER A 561 -29.86 11.48 9.93
CA SER A 561 -29.80 12.79 9.26
C SER A 561 -29.15 13.80 10.17
N ILE A 562 -28.13 14.48 9.68
CA ILE A 562 -27.40 15.50 10.40
C ILE A 562 -27.27 16.74 9.53
N LYS A 563 -27.62 17.93 10.08
CA LYS A 563 -27.47 19.21 9.43
C LYS A 563 -26.58 20.10 10.24
N ALA A 564 -25.78 20.88 9.56
CA ALA A 564 -24.99 21.93 10.20
C ALA A 564 -25.55 23.30 9.83
N ASP A 565 -25.80 24.12 10.82
CA ASP A 565 -25.93 25.55 10.64
C ASP A 565 -24.53 26.15 10.65
N THR A 566 -24.07 26.58 9.47
CA THR A 566 -22.70 27.07 9.29
C THR A 566 -22.68 28.55 8.96
N ILE A 567 -21.86 29.29 9.69
CA ILE A 567 -21.44 30.65 9.33
C ILE A 567 -20.82 30.62 7.91
N GLN A 568 -21.12 31.65 7.10
CA GLN A 568 -20.65 31.77 5.72
C GLN A 568 -19.14 31.45 5.63
N LYS A 569 -18.79 30.42 4.84
CA LYS A 569 -17.40 30.04 4.59
C LYS A 569 -16.75 31.04 3.66
N GLU A 570 -15.62 31.59 4.08
CA GLU A 570 -14.82 32.46 3.23
C GLU A 570 -14.25 31.65 2.05
N ILE A 571 -14.42 32.17 0.81
CA ILE A 571 -13.80 31.56 -0.37
C ILE A 571 -12.34 32.02 -0.39
N PRO A 572 -11.37 31.10 -0.28
CA PRO A 572 -9.97 31.49 -0.23
C PRO A 572 -9.50 32.11 -1.56
N ALA A 573 -8.57 33.05 -1.49
CA ALA A 573 -7.89 33.53 -2.67
C ALA A 573 -7.16 32.40 -3.39
N LEU A 574 -7.16 32.40 -4.73
CA LEU A 574 -6.41 31.41 -5.50
C LEU A 574 -4.92 31.57 -5.26
N ILE A 575 -4.42 32.78 -5.34
CA ILE A 575 -3.03 33.15 -5.14
C ILE A 575 -2.95 34.12 -3.96
N LYS A 576 -2.14 33.82 -2.94
CA LYS A 576 -1.96 34.69 -1.77
C LYS A 576 -0.94 35.81 -2.05
N GLU A 577 0.14 35.46 -2.73
CA GLU A 577 1.24 36.35 -3.08
C GLU A 577 1.62 36.18 -4.57
N LYS A 578 2.24 37.18 -5.17
CA LYS A 578 2.74 37.06 -6.55
C LYS A 578 3.77 35.94 -6.65
N GLY A 579 3.58 35.03 -7.58
CA GLY A 579 4.46 33.87 -7.83
C GLY A 579 5.05 33.87 -9.24
N TYR A 580 6.11 33.08 -9.40
CA TYR A 580 6.78 32.92 -10.70
C TYR A 580 5.87 32.25 -11.72
N VAL A 581 6.17 32.48 -13.00
CA VAL A 581 5.44 31.94 -14.14
C VAL A 581 6.34 31.15 -15.05
N GLY A 582 5.80 30.25 -15.87
CA GLY A 582 6.61 29.46 -16.81
C GLY A 582 5.79 28.48 -17.64
N PHE A 583 6.51 27.55 -18.27
CA PHE A 583 6.00 26.61 -19.23
C PHE A 583 6.35 25.17 -18.87
N GLY A 584 5.62 24.24 -19.43
CA GLY A 584 5.93 22.81 -19.36
C GLY A 584 5.09 21.94 -20.28
N THR A 585 5.35 20.64 -20.23
CA THR A 585 4.63 19.65 -21.02
C THR A 585 4.61 18.29 -20.30
N TRP A 586 3.73 17.39 -20.77
CA TRP A 586 3.72 15.98 -20.40
C TRP A 586 3.87 15.13 -21.65
N GLY A 587 4.99 14.46 -21.81
CA GLY A 587 5.22 13.56 -22.95
C GLY A 587 5.03 14.24 -24.32
N THR A 588 5.29 15.55 -24.43
CA THR A 588 4.90 16.37 -25.58
C THR A 588 6.01 17.34 -25.95
N GLN A 589 6.32 17.46 -27.23
CA GLN A 589 7.23 18.45 -27.78
C GLN A 589 6.45 19.71 -28.19
N THR A 590 6.89 20.86 -27.71
CA THR A 590 6.12 22.11 -27.81
C THR A 590 7.03 23.32 -27.90
N GLN A 591 6.61 24.33 -28.66
CA GLN A 591 7.26 25.64 -28.79
C GLN A 591 6.49 26.71 -28.02
N PHE A 592 7.23 27.61 -27.36
CA PHE A 592 6.69 28.74 -26.61
C PHE A 592 7.37 30.01 -26.98
N ARG A 593 6.62 31.11 -27.12
CA ARG A 593 7.17 32.45 -27.41
C ARG A 593 6.29 33.55 -26.83
N ASN A 594 6.81 34.78 -26.81
CA ASN A 594 6.08 36.01 -26.48
C ASN A 594 5.45 35.99 -25.07
N LEU A 595 6.16 35.41 -24.07
CA LEU A 595 5.68 35.47 -22.68
C LEU A 595 5.67 36.92 -22.17
N ALA A 596 4.52 37.32 -21.62
CA ALA A 596 4.34 38.60 -20.94
C ALA A 596 3.45 38.43 -19.70
N VAL A 597 3.76 39.23 -18.69
CA VAL A 597 2.87 39.49 -17.55
C VAL A 597 2.37 40.92 -17.69
N ILE A 598 1.05 41.09 -17.70
CA ILE A 598 0.37 42.38 -17.73
C ILE A 598 -0.21 42.58 -16.34
N ASP A 599 0.25 43.56 -15.60
CA ASP A 599 -0.22 43.83 -14.27
C ASP A 599 -1.63 44.45 -14.25
N SER A 600 -2.22 44.54 -13.05
CA SER A 600 -3.59 45.07 -12.85
C SER A 600 -3.76 46.53 -13.28
N THR A 601 -2.63 47.27 -13.52
CA THR A 601 -2.63 48.64 -14.03
C THR A 601 -2.46 48.72 -15.54
N GLY A 602 -2.18 47.60 -16.21
CA GLY A 602 -1.94 47.50 -17.66
C GLY A 602 -0.47 47.60 -18.06
N ILE A 603 0.46 47.63 -17.10
CA ILE A 603 1.89 47.63 -17.40
C ILE A 603 2.30 46.24 -17.88
N VAL A 604 3.00 46.18 -19.03
CA VAL A 604 3.41 44.94 -19.67
C VAL A 604 4.89 44.69 -19.42
N THR A 605 5.21 43.61 -18.72
CA THR A 605 6.57 43.07 -18.59
C THR A 605 6.71 41.88 -19.53
N LYS A 606 7.62 41.97 -20.50
CA LYS A 606 7.88 40.93 -21.51
C LYS A 606 9.14 40.15 -21.16
N ALA A 607 9.10 38.83 -21.33
CA ALA A 607 10.27 37.98 -21.21
C ALA A 607 11.17 38.14 -22.45
N ASP A 608 12.49 38.31 -22.25
CA ASP A 608 13.43 38.12 -23.33
C ASP A 608 13.66 36.62 -23.55
N MET A 609 13.07 36.12 -24.63
CA MET A 609 13.13 34.69 -24.98
C MET A 609 14.52 34.30 -25.54
N ASN A 610 15.42 35.26 -25.81
CA ASN A 610 16.79 34.99 -26.25
C ASN A 610 17.80 35.05 -25.09
N ASP A 611 17.44 35.63 -23.96
CA ASP A 611 18.30 35.73 -22.78
C ASP A 611 18.13 34.54 -21.87
N ALA A 612 18.99 33.53 -22.00
CA ALA A 612 18.96 32.33 -21.20
C ALA A 612 19.10 32.57 -19.68
N SER A 613 19.69 33.72 -19.26
CA SER A 613 19.85 34.07 -17.85
C SER A 613 18.51 34.37 -17.13
N GLN A 614 17.48 34.66 -17.90
CA GLN A 614 16.11 34.90 -17.36
C GLN A 614 15.34 33.64 -17.08
N TRP A 615 15.88 32.45 -17.38
CA TRP A 615 15.15 31.21 -17.34
C TRP A 615 15.81 30.12 -16.47
N VAL A 616 15.03 29.45 -15.70
CA VAL A 616 15.45 28.31 -14.89
C VAL A 616 14.86 27.02 -15.47
N LYS A 617 15.73 26.15 -15.98
CA LYS A 617 15.35 24.80 -16.44
C LYS A 617 15.20 23.90 -15.21
N VAL A 618 13.97 23.65 -14.80
CA VAL A 618 13.68 22.77 -13.67
C VAL A 618 13.71 21.29 -14.11
N SER A 619 13.14 20.99 -15.29
CA SER A 619 13.13 19.65 -15.87
C SER A 619 12.89 19.73 -17.39
N GLY A 620 13.28 18.66 -18.11
CA GLY A 620 13.14 18.55 -19.56
C GLY A 620 14.32 19.15 -20.34
N GLU A 621 14.27 18.99 -21.67
CA GLU A 621 15.27 19.49 -22.61
C GLU A 621 14.71 20.68 -23.36
N TRP A 622 15.39 21.85 -23.20
CA TRP A 622 14.94 23.12 -23.71
C TRP A 622 16.01 23.78 -24.55
N THR A 623 15.66 24.16 -25.76
CA THR A 623 16.48 24.94 -26.67
C THR A 623 15.82 26.27 -26.97
N ALA A 624 16.62 27.35 -27.05
CA ALA A 624 16.16 28.69 -27.42
C ALA A 624 16.70 29.02 -28.83
N ASP A 625 15.83 29.45 -29.72
CA ASP A 625 16.18 29.94 -31.06
C ASP A 625 15.19 31.00 -31.51
N ALA A 626 15.71 32.11 -32.02
CA ALA A 626 14.95 33.21 -32.62
C ALA A 626 13.70 33.63 -31.81
N GLY A 627 13.86 33.80 -30.47
CA GLY A 627 12.78 34.22 -29.58
C GLY A 627 11.76 33.13 -29.23
N THR A 628 12.11 31.88 -29.47
CA THR A 628 11.23 30.71 -29.21
C THR A 628 12.00 29.71 -28.36
N TYR A 629 11.37 29.23 -27.25
CA TYR A 629 11.80 28.04 -26.52
C TYR A 629 11.10 26.83 -27.05
N THR A 630 11.87 25.80 -27.37
CA THR A 630 11.38 24.48 -27.79
C THR A 630 11.71 23.44 -26.72
N GLN A 631 10.70 22.75 -26.24
CA GLN A 631 10.82 21.57 -25.40
C GLN A 631 10.88 20.35 -26.31
N THR A 632 11.95 19.54 -26.19
CA THR A 632 12.23 18.42 -27.11
C THR A 632 12.20 17.05 -26.48
N SER A 633 12.26 16.93 -25.15
CA SER A 633 12.23 15.63 -24.48
C SER A 633 10.84 15.03 -24.44
N GLY A 634 10.75 13.68 -24.42
CA GLY A 634 9.53 12.94 -24.17
C GLY A 634 9.23 12.71 -22.69
N MET A 635 9.86 13.45 -21.78
CA MET A 635 9.68 13.27 -20.34
C MET A 635 8.27 13.61 -19.88
N ASN A 636 7.82 12.89 -18.89
CA ASN A 636 6.64 13.25 -18.11
C ASN A 636 7.01 14.44 -17.21
N ARG A 637 6.24 15.51 -17.32
CA ARG A 637 6.38 16.75 -16.57
C ARG A 637 7.72 17.46 -16.76
N THR A 638 7.73 18.37 -17.70
CA THR A 638 8.83 19.31 -17.92
C THR A 638 8.47 20.68 -17.36
N ALA A 639 9.48 21.49 -16.99
CA ALA A 639 9.27 22.86 -16.52
C ALA A 639 10.45 23.79 -16.85
N LEU A 640 10.10 24.97 -17.35
CA LEU A 640 10.97 26.11 -17.60
C LEU A 640 10.32 27.33 -16.95
N LEU A 641 10.95 27.92 -15.94
CA LEU A 641 10.39 29.02 -15.16
C LEU A 641 11.14 30.35 -15.44
N TRP A 642 10.38 31.42 -15.54
CA TRP A 642 10.91 32.79 -15.77
C TRP A 642 11.23 33.45 -14.42
N ASN A 643 12.49 33.92 -14.26
CA ASN A 643 13.00 34.47 -12.99
C ASN A 643 12.88 35.97 -12.82
N LYS A 644 12.37 36.72 -13.83
CA LYS A 644 12.34 38.18 -13.83
C LYS A 644 11.00 38.80 -13.45
N ALA A 645 9.90 38.04 -13.55
CA ALA A 645 8.60 38.57 -13.17
C ALA A 645 7.77 37.52 -12.42
N LYS A 646 6.89 38.03 -11.60
CA LYS A 646 5.87 37.27 -10.87
C LYS A 646 4.48 37.80 -11.22
N ALA A 647 3.49 36.93 -11.27
CA ALA A 647 2.09 37.28 -11.48
C ALA A 647 1.28 36.99 -10.23
N GLY A 648 0.27 37.81 -9.96
CA GLY A 648 -0.64 37.71 -8.82
C GLY A 648 -2.06 38.15 -9.15
N ILE A 649 -2.86 38.43 -8.14
CA ILE A 649 -4.26 38.83 -8.29
C ILE A 649 -4.37 40.10 -9.18
N GLY A 650 -5.24 40.02 -10.18
CA GLY A 650 -5.48 41.09 -11.15
C GLY A 650 -4.55 41.08 -12.36
N ASP A 651 -3.44 40.30 -12.30
CA ASP A 651 -2.49 40.21 -13.40
C ASP A 651 -2.98 39.24 -14.49
N THR A 652 -2.47 39.45 -15.71
CA THR A 652 -2.70 38.57 -16.87
C THR A 652 -1.38 37.99 -17.37
N ILE A 653 -1.35 36.69 -17.57
CA ILE A 653 -0.24 35.97 -18.20
C ILE A 653 -0.64 35.74 -19.66
N ALA A 654 0.21 36.14 -20.62
CA ALA A 654 -0.06 35.97 -22.04
C ALA A 654 1.18 35.39 -22.76
N PHE A 655 0.96 34.44 -23.66
CA PHE A 655 2.01 33.83 -24.47
C PHE A 655 1.44 33.16 -25.72
N GLU A 656 2.35 32.72 -26.59
CA GLU A 656 1.98 31.90 -27.75
C GLU A 656 2.62 30.52 -27.64
N VAL A 657 1.87 29.47 -28.05
CA VAL A 657 2.26 28.06 -27.94
C VAL A 657 1.93 27.29 -29.21
N ASN A 658 2.84 26.42 -29.64
CA ASN A 658 2.67 25.52 -30.77
C ASN A 658 3.08 24.09 -30.36
N LYS A 659 2.12 23.18 -30.27
CA LYS A 659 2.38 21.76 -30.09
C LYS A 659 3.03 21.22 -31.36
N ILE A 660 4.20 20.58 -31.24
CA ILE A 660 4.88 19.93 -32.39
C ILE A 660 4.35 18.48 -32.52
N SER A 661 4.51 17.68 -31.46
CA SER A 661 4.12 16.27 -31.43
C SER A 661 3.96 15.80 -29.98
N GLY A 662 3.43 14.60 -29.76
CA GLY A 662 3.36 13.98 -28.45
C GLY A 662 1.94 13.77 -27.92
N TYR A 663 1.88 13.27 -26.69
CA TYR A 663 0.68 12.65 -26.15
C TYR A 663 -0.36 13.67 -25.63
N GLU A 664 0.08 14.79 -25.04
CA GLU A 664 -0.80 15.81 -24.43
C GLU A 664 -0.63 17.18 -25.08
N GLY A 665 -1.14 18.24 -24.49
CA GLY A 665 -0.98 19.59 -24.91
C GLY A 665 0.23 20.28 -24.24
N PHE A 666 -0.03 21.28 -23.35
CA PHE A 666 1.01 22.06 -22.70
C PHE A 666 0.63 22.44 -21.26
N PHE A 667 1.63 22.80 -20.47
CA PHE A 667 1.45 23.40 -19.15
C PHE A 667 1.81 24.89 -19.18
N ALA A 668 1.06 25.68 -18.40
CA ALA A 668 1.45 27.02 -18.00
C ALA A 668 1.49 27.07 -16.47
N TYR A 669 2.68 27.26 -15.93
CA TYR A 669 2.89 27.43 -14.48
C TYR A 669 2.64 28.87 -14.06
N PHE A 670 2.00 29.04 -12.89
CA PHE A 670 1.77 30.36 -12.30
C PHE A 670 1.65 30.25 -10.77
N GLY A 671 1.87 31.40 -10.09
CA GLY A 671 1.81 31.42 -8.63
C GLY A 671 2.82 30.47 -7.98
N MET A 672 3.96 30.20 -8.65
CA MET A 672 5.02 29.36 -8.10
C MET A 672 5.78 30.14 -7.02
N ASP A 673 5.83 29.59 -5.79
CA ASP A 673 6.44 30.27 -4.65
C ASP A 673 7.95 30.46 -4.85
N GLU A 674 8.60 29.48 -5.48
CA GLU A 674 10.02 29.49 -5.83
C GLU A 674 10.26 28.99 -7.28
N LEU A 675 11.49 29.09 -7.76
CA LEU A 675 11.88 28.64 -9.11
C LEU A 675 12.05 27.10 -9.17
N SER A 676 11.03 26.41 -8.68
CA SER A 676 10.93 24.93 -8.64
C SER A 676 9.47 24.49 -8.75
N LEU A 677 9.22 23.17 -8.78
CA LEU A 677 7.88 22.58 -8.73
C LEU A 677 7.45 22.20 -7.29
N LYS A 678 7.91 22.95 -6.30
CA LYS A 678 7.60 22.68 -4.91
C LYS A 678 6.20 23.10 -4.49
N SER A 679 5.77 24.31 -4.89
CA SER A 679 4.44 24.82 -4.58
C SER A 679 4.00 25.85 -5.62
N GLY A 680 2.74 25.79 -6.05
CA GLY A 680 2.12 26.71 -7.01
C GLY A 680 0.94 26.10 -7.74
N TYR A 681 0.71 26.57 -8.95
CA TYR A 681 -0.38 26.15 -9.82
C TYR A 681 0.08 25.92 -11.25
N MET A 682 -0.65 25.09 -11.97
CA MET A 682 -0.49 24.96 -13.41
C MET A 682 -1.84 24.87 -14.13
N LEU A 683 -1.93 25.47 -15.28
CA LEU A 683 -2.93 25.13 -16.28
C LEU A 683 -2.39 23.92 -17.06
N ASN A 684 -3.14 22.84 -17.07
CA ASN A 684 -2.89 21.66 -17.91
C ASN A 684 -3.87 21.73 -19.09
N ALA A 685 -3.43 22.27 -20.21
CA ALA A 685 -4.23 22.42 -21.43
C ALA A 685 -4.01 21.24 -22.36
N GLY A 686 -5.10 20.58 -22.75
CA GLY A 686 -5.04 19.33 -23.54
C GLY A 686 -4.37 18.19 -22.78
N GLY A 687 -4.58 18.08 -21.49
CA GLY A 687 -4.13 16.95 -20.66
C GLY A 687 -4.96 15.68 -20.89
N TRP A 688 -4.63 14.62 -20.13
CA TRP A 688 -5.32 13.31 -20.13
C TRP A 688 -5.47 12.74 -21.56
N GLY A 689 -4.34 12.63 -22.25
CA GLY A 689 -4.32 12.13 -23.61
C GLY A 689 -4.88 13.12 -24.65
N ASN A 690 -4.69 14.40 -24.40
CA ASN A 690 -5.14 15.52 -25.25
C ASN A 690 -6.66 15.61 -25.39
N THR A 691 -7.38 15.41 -24.30
CA THR A 691 -8.86 15.41 -24.28
C THR A 691 -9.47 16.49 -23.42
N SER A 692 -8.76 16.99 -22.42
CA SER A 692 -9.34 17.89 -21.40
C SER A 692 -8.33 18.95 -20.92
N THR A 693 -8.86 20.02 -20.36
CA THR A 693 -8.10 21.12 -19.75
C THR A 693 -8.61 21.38 -18.34
N ALA A 694 -7.69 21.58 -17.40
CA ALA A 694 -8.00 21.98 -16.02
C ALA A 694 -6.86 22.82 -15.40
N ILE A 695 -7.18 23.52 -14.30
CA ILE A 695 -6.20 24.08 -13.39
C ILE A 695 -5.91 23.04 -12.30
N GLU A 696 -4.61 22.84 -12.02
CA GLU A 696 -4.13 21.93 -11.01
C GLU A 696 -3.26 22.68 -9.98
N THR A 697 -3.28 22.24 -8.73
CA THR A 697 -2.25 22.63 -7.74
C THR A 697 -0.99 21.84 -8.00
N VAL A 698 0.18 22.46 -7.78
CA VAL A 698 1.49 21.82 -7.82
C VAL A 698 2.07 21.80 -6.42
N LYS A 699 2.52 20.64 -5.94
CA LYS A 699 3.17 20.48 -4.65
C LYS A 699 4.16 19.32 -4.70
N ASP A 700 5.44 19.62 -4.38
CA ASP A 700 6.54 18.65 -4.37
C ASP A 700 6.59 17.77 -5.63
N ASN A 701 6.53 18.43 -6.80
CA ASN A 701 6.52 17.83 -8.14
C ASN A 701 5.27 16.95 -8.46
N ASN A 702 4.26 16.95 -7.60
CA ASN A 702 2.97 16.31 -7.85
C ASN A 702 1.91 17.36 -8.20
N SER A 703 0.81 16.94 -8.80
CA SER A 703 -0.31 17.83 -9.07
C SER A 703 -1.65 17.21 -8.73
N THR A 704 -2.60 18.07 -8.35
CA THR A 704 -3.98 17.68 -8.03
C THR A 704 -4.94 18.62 -8.75
N VAL A 705 -5.93 18.05 -9.43
CA VAL A 705 -6.95 18.83 -10.16
C VAL A 705 -7.72 19.72 -9.18
N LEU A 706 -7.75 21.01 -9.45
CA LEU A 706 -8.42 22.03 -8.66
C LEU A 706 -9.74 22.48 -9.30
N SER A 707 -9.75 22.69 -10.63
CA SER A 707 -10.92 23.14 -11.37
C SER A 707 -11.74 21.97 -11.93
N GLU A 708 -12.91 22.28 -12.46
CA GLU A 708 -13.61 21.34 -13.36
C GLU A 708 -12.75 21.10 -14.61
N LYS A 709 -12.86 19.89 -15.18
CA LYS A 709 -12.25 19.55 -16.46
C LYS A 709 -13.17 19.98 -17.59
N VAL A 710 -12.64 20.76 -18.52
CA VAL A 710 -13.34 21.12 -19.75
C VAL A 710 -12.77 20.37 -20.95
N ALA A 711 -13.62 19.93 -21.87
CA ALA A 711 -13.17 19.23 -23.05
C ALA A 711 -12.37 20.18 -23.97
N GLU A 712 -11.12 19.84 -24.22
CA GLU A 712 -10.24 20.58 -25.13
C GLU A 712 -9.19 19.67 -25.75
N LYS A 713 -8.89 19.91 -27.02
CA LYS A 713 -7.83 19.23 -27.78
C LYS A 713 -6.89 20.27 -28.37
N ILE A 714 -5.60 20.13 -28.12
CA ILE A 714 -4.55 21.01 -28.69
C ILE A 714 -4.00 20.38 -29.97
N GLU A 715 -4.23 21.03 -31.11
CA GLU A 715 -3.79 20.55 -32.42
C GLU A 715 -2.28 20.79 -32.60
N SER A 716 -1.59 19.84 -33.22
CA SER A 716 -0.16 20.00 -33.58
C SER A 716 0.00 20.90 -34.81
N GLY A 717 1.15 21.62 -34.84
CA GLY A 717 1.53 22.48 -35.99
C GLY A 717 0.81 23.83 -36.05
N LYS A 718 0.05 24.19 -35.01
CA LYS A 718 -0.73 25.43 -34.97
C LYS A 718 -0.31 26.31 -33.79
N TRP A 719 0.05 27.56 -34.07
CA TRP A 719 0.28 28.58 -33.03
C TRP A 719 -1.04 29.00 -32.40
N ASN A 720 -1.11 28.93 -31.08
CA ASN A 720 -2.25 29.37 -30.30
C ASN A 720 -1.85 30.51 -29.38
N LYS A 721 -2.69 31.55 -29.27
CA LYS A 721 -2.56 32.65 -28.33
C LYS A 721 -3.24 32.29 -27.03
N VAL A 722 -2.48 32.24 -25.97
CA VAL A 722 -2.94 31.88 -24.61
C VAL A 722 -3.01 33.12 -23.73
N LYS A 723 -4.06 33.21 -22.94
CA LYS A 723 -4.23 34.24 -21.91
C LYS A 723 -4.81 33.62 -20.65
N ILE A 724 -4.15 33.85 -19.50
CA ILE A 724 -4.64 33.45 -18.17
C ILE A 724 -4.85 34.73 -17.36
N VAL A 725 -6.05 34.98 -16.93
CA VAL A 725 -6.42 36.16 -16.09
C VAL A 725 -6.57 35.67 -14.65
N LEU A 726 -5.69 36.17 -13.77
CA LEU A 726 -5.69 35.82 -12.35
C LEU A 726 -6.65 36.72 -11.60
N LYS A 727 -7.64 36.11 -10.93
CA LYS A 727 -8.67 36.78 -10.14
C LYS A 727 -8.40 36.54 -8.64
N GLU A 728 -9.03 37.33 -7.79
CA GLU A 728 -8.92 37.15 -6.33
C GLU A 728 -9.19 35.70 -5.91
N LYS A 729 -10.29 35.13 -6.39
CA LYS A 729 -10.76 33.81 -5.98
C LYS A 729 -10.70 32.76 -7.09
N GLY A 730 -9.98 33.00 -8.18
CA GLY A 730 -9.93 32.08 -9.30
C GLY A 730 -9.05 32.52 -10.45
N ALA A 731 -9.23 31.89 -11.61
CA ALA A 731 -8.56 32.26 -12.86
C ALA A 731 -9.40 31.89 -14.08
N ASP A 732 -9.29 32.73 -15.13
CA ASP A 732 -9.89 32.44 -16.43
C ASP A 732 -8.81 32.11 -17.44
N TYR A 733 -9.05 31.05 -18.21
CA TYR A 733 -8.19 30.64 -19.32
C TYR A 733 -8.86 30.87 -20.66
N TYR A 734 -8.12 31.53 -21.52
CA TYR A 734 -8.52 31.80 -22.90
C TYR A 734 -7.49 31.25 -23.89
N ILE A 735 -7.98 30.66 -24.99
CA ILE A 735 -7.17 30.27 -26.14
C ILE A 735 -7.75 30.94 -27.40
N ASN A 736 -6.92 31.62 -28.17
CA ASN A 736 -7.30 32.34 -29.39
C ASN A 736 -8.49 33.32 -29.16
N GLY A 737 -8.55 33.93 -27.97
CA GLY A 737 -9.62 34.85 -27.56
C GLY A 737 -10.90 34.20 -27.05
N LYS A 738 -11.04 32.89 -27.14
CA LYS A 738 -12.19 32.15 -26.62
C LYS A 738 -11.96 31.77 -25.14
N LEU A 739 -12.90 32.08 -24.26
CA LEU A 739 -12.89 31.57 -22.88
C LEU A 739 -13.16 30.07 -22.89
N MET A 740 -12.22 29.30 -22.38
CA MET A 740 -12.33 27.83 -22.29
C MET A 740 -12.63 27.37 -20.87
N LEU A 741 -12.04 28.00 -19.86
CA LEU A 741 -12.21 27.63 -18.46
C LEU A 741 -12.32 28.89 -17.61
N ALA A 742 -13.38 28.98 -16.81
CA ALA A 742 -13.54 30.00 -15.76
C ALA A 742 -13.58 29.28 -14.42
N HIS A 743 -12.49 29.36 -13.66
CA HIS A 743 -12.43 28.73 -12.35
C HIS A 743 -12.64 29.77 -11.24
N THR A 744 -13.43 29.37 -10.24
CA THR A 744 -13.56 30.09 -8.96
C THR A 744 -13.38 29.07 -7.85
N ASN A 745 -12.51 29.36 -6.89
CA ASN A 745 -12.33 28.53 -5.71
C ASN A 745 -13.65 28.31 -5.00
N LYS A 746 -13.84 27.11 -4.53
CA LYS A 746 -14.97 26.78 -3.64
C LYS A 746 -14.58 27.09 -2.20
N PRO A 747 -15.53 27.37 -1.31
CA PRO A 747 -15.26 27.45 0.12
C PRO A 747 -14.58 26.16 0.56
N LYS A 748 -13.44 26.27 1.23
CA LYS A 748 -12.73 25.10 1.73
C LYS A 748 -13.59 24.43 2.80
N ASN A 749 -13.95 23.16 2.59
CA ASN A 749 -14.58 22.38 3.65
C ASN A 749 -13.49 21.97 4.64
N ASP A 750 -13.55 22.52 5.84
CA ASP A 750 -12.61 22.28 6.92
C ASP A 750 -13.22 21.49 8.09
N ARG A 751 -14.48 21.08 7.94
CA ARG A 751 -15.23 20.34 8.95
C ARG A 751 -16.09 19.29 8.30
N PHE A 752 -15.93 18.04 8.74
CA PHE A 752 -16.67 16.90 8.24
C PHE A 752 -17.34 16.22 9.42
N TYR A 753 -18.55 15.73 9.22
CA TYR A 753 -19.33 15.14 10.29
C TYR A 753 -20.31 14.11 9.74
N ILE A 754 -20.64 13.14 10.60
CA ILE A 754 -21.69 12.16 10.39
C ILE A 754 -22.28 11.78 11.75
N ALA A 755 -23.55 11.42 11.77
CA ALA A 755 -24.23 10.86 12.93
C ALA A 755 -24.86 9.51 12.58
N GLY A 756 -24.94 8.64 13.55
CA GLY A 756 -25.60 7.36 13.42
C GLY A 756 -26.11 6.86 14.77
N PHE A 757 -26.90 5.83 14.72
CA PHE A 757 -27.45 5.17 15.90
C PHE A 757 -27.02 3.71 15.97
N ASP A 758 -26.48 3.29 17.10
CA ASP A 758 -26.17 1.90 17.36
C ASP A 758 -27.27 1.24 18.20
N LYS A 759 -28.04 0.35 17.57
CA LYS A 759 -29.13 -0.40 18.22
C LYS A 759 -28.65 -1.32 19.35
N LYS A 760 -27.39 -1.74 19.30
CA LYS A 760 -26.85 -2.69 20.29
C LYS A 760 -26.51 -2.03 21.61
N SER A 761 -25.92 -0.82 21.55
CA SER A 761 -25.57 -0.03 22.73
C SER A 761 -26.63 0.98 23.12
N ASP A 762 -27.64 1.23 22.26
CA ASP A 762 -28.65 2.28 22.39
C ASP A 762 -28.01 3.68 22.48
N GLU A 763 -27.02 3.91 21.60
CA GLU A 763 -26.22 5.14 21.61
C GLU A 763 -26.28 5.88 20.27
N VAL A 764 -26.28 7.22 20.36
CA VAL A 764 -26.02 8.10 19.22
C VAL A 764 -24.51 8.28 19.08
N ILE A 765 -24.00 7.95 17.91
CA ILE A 765 -22.59 8.10 17.58
C ILE A 765 -22.42 9.28 16.65
N ILE A 766 -21.63 10.27 17.08
CA ILE A 766 -21.30 11.43 16.25
C ILE A 766 -19.80 11.46 16.01
N LYS A 767 -19.42 11.52 14.73
CA LYS A 767 -18.04 11.65 14.30
C LYS A 767 -17.85 13.03 13.71
N PHE A 768 -16.91 13.79 14.25
CA PHE A 768 -16.61 15.15 13.85
C PHE A 768 -15.12 15.31 13.57
N VAL A 769 -14.78 15.77 12.37
CA VAL A 769 -13.41 16.00 11.90
C VAL A 769 -13.22 17.49 11.66
N ASN A 770 -12.35 18.13 12.45
CA ASN A 770 -11.95 19.52 12.28
C ASN A 770 -10.53 19.55 11.70
N VAL A 771 -10.38 20.03 10.46
CA VAL A 771 -9.11 20.16 9.75
C VAL A 771 -8.60 21.59 9.71
N SER A 772 -9.32 22.52 10.33
CA SER A 772 -8.84 23.90 10.47
C SER A 772 -7.73 24.00 11.53
N ASP A 773 -6.95 25.05 11.44
CA ASP A 773 -5.93 25.43 12.43
C ASP A 773 -6.53 26.09 13.70
N LYS A 774 -7.85 26.21 13.75
CA LYS A 774 -8.58 26.87 14.85
C LYS A 774 -9.48 25.88 15.58
N ALA A 775 -9.59 26.04 16.89
CA ALA A 775 -10.61 25.37 17.67
C ALA A 775 -12.01 25.76 17.16
N CYS A 776 -12.95 24.82 17.24
CA CYS A 776 -14.34 25.04 16.86
C CYS A 776 -15.27 24.64 18.01
N THR A 777 -15.94 25.64 18.61
CA THR A 777 -17.01 25.38 19.58
C THR A 777 -18.23 24.90 18.84
N THR A 778 -18.60 23.64 19.03
CA THR A 778 -19.71 22.99 18.34
C THR A 778 -20.82 22.64 19.34
N ARG A 779 -22.06 23.10 19.11
CA ARG A 779 -23.23 22.66 19.84
C ARG A 779 -23.91 21.52 19.07
N ILE A 780 -24.26 20.47 19.76
CA ILE A 780 -24.98 19.33 19.23
C ILE A 780 -26.39 19.35 19.76
N GLU A 781 -27.37 19.34 18.85
CA GLU A 781 -28.80 19.32 19.18
C GLU A 781 -29.39 17.99 18.66
N LEU A 782 -29.89 17.18 19.58
CA LEU A 782 -30.64 15.95 19.26
C LEU A 782 -32.14 16.32 19.17
N LYS A 783 -32.75 16.16 18.01
CA LYS A 783 -34.16 16.55 17.74
C LYS A 783 -35.06 15.36 17.45
#